data_728954101494827e9fe3f78d1c394fff
#
_entry.id   728954101494827e9fe3f78d1c394fff
#
_cell.length_a   1.000
_cell.length_b   1.000
_cell.length_c   1.000
_cell.angle_alpha   90.00
_cell.angle_beta   90.00
_cell.angle_gamma   90.00
#
_symmetry.space_group_name_H-M   'P 1'
#
loop_
_entity.id
_entity.type
_entity.pdbx_description
1 polymer ?
#
loop_
_entity_poly.entity_id
_entity_poly.type
_entity_poly.pdbx_seq_one_letter_code
_entity_poly.pdbx_strand_id
1 'polypeptide(L)'
;MASGASSPLSQSTTLTDQSELKSTLSGRVPTTLPAHVVLEQISSCASSAIYLYDVARDVGIGHVSKSLSKEEKPSAPVFELQTRAGAGLLLLGRLTEGTSSQDAKGSVITAYTTTKGLEEIAPSLGLFPTPKANSRLITHIAASTPVGENLTLSSSLASLSMFFATVPDHFTVVLSATPQEVMDIAAATYAISNAHIVHIFDHNSAGREVSEKLIPPSPSASPVLDTYTALNKAGYEYFEYAGDPQAGNVIVLLNGPLALALKAVASQLPSIGILIVRVLRPWDESAFLHTLPTTTTGVHVWDDVASEHSSTPLYNDVIGSILQSPKCTAPVRSHKLVPELYGQIVSSTRHLIDFISQTLPVAWFVPPKLNPLRDGHKIVLYTTPSSPSAALPNFAARPFLSSLSIRARLLTQGDAFSKPGGVVRSTLLLSQKSDTTDAPVELEVGGEPDTDFVVVADQSLLKTHNVLDGVKPGSGLLLVTPWNADEIISNMHPRTLVAIQESGLQVYTVNTQTAQNSDALSVALAFLRLYLGSFGTEKVVTNLAIAAFSQEKFSCQISNLVAEAFNNLVAIEISGNVTGDAASGEVILQEFSFNTIVFENEAPSTSSSIKAGPVVEAAKHILFREAFTVPKGPSDDSGYPQIPGLRPDIPERTFLVTCTVNRRLTPLDYNRNVFHLEFDTAGTGLKYMIGEALGVHGWNDTEEVLDFCDWYGLDPNQVISIPVPGDSTKRHTRTIFQAFQQQIDIFGQPPKSFYEALVAYAKEREDRMTLRFISTAEGSSTFKKLSELETVTFADILKKFSSARPPVEVLCEIVGDIKPRHYSIASAQSMVGDRVDLLVVTVDWVSPSGGWLGVFPLTSWTDHGMLGSPRYGQCTRYLAGLKIGQKVTVSIKPSVMKLPPDNMQPIIMAGLGTGCVHWFHLIDSID
;
A
#
# COMPACT_ATOMS: atom_id res chain seq x y z
N MET A 1 33.23 4.52 -0.77
CA MET A 1 32.37 4.67 -1.95
C MET A 1 31.45 3.44 -1.96
N ALA A 2 30.34 3.53 -1.30
CA ALA A 2 29.38 2.45 -1.23
C ALA A 2 28.16 2.85 -2.05
N SER A 3 27.93 2.15 -3.14
CA SER A 3 26.74 2.26 -3.94
C SER A 3 25.58 1.59 -3.19
N GLY A 4 24.61 2.37 -2.74
CA GLY A 4 23.43 1.85 -2.07
C GLY A 4 22.56 1.04 -3.02
N ALA A 5 22.29 -0.19 -2.67
CA ALA A 5 21.26 -1.01 -3.31
C ALA A 5 19.89 -0.54 -2.80
N SER A 6 19.10 0.06 -3.65
CA SER A 6 17.69 0.37 -3.41
C SER A 6 16.84 -0.90 -3.43
N SER A 7 15.81 -0.99 -2.60
CA SER A 7 14.93 -2.16 -2.56
C SER A 7 14.14 -2.29 -3.88
N PRO A 8 13.88 -3.50 -4.35
CA PRO A 8 13.37 -3.73 -5.70
C PRO A 8 11.92 -3.35 -5.98
N LEU A 9 11.06 -3.22 -4.95
CA LEU A 9 9.72 -2.65 -5.13
C LEU A 9 9.75 -1.13 -5.37
N SER A 10 10.75 -0.46 -4.82
CA SER A 10 11.03 0.92 -5.18
C SER A 10 11.69 1.05 -6.55
N GLN A 11 12.27 -0.04 -7.07
CA GLN A 11 12.87 -0.01 -8.41
C GLN A 11 11.86 -0.27 -9.54
N SER A 12 10.73 -0.92 -9.28
CA SER A 12 9.67 -0.99 -10.29
C SER A 12 8.92 0.34 -10.44
N THR A 13 8.97 1.19 -9.43
CA THR A 13 8.40 2.55 -9.46
C THR A 13 9.44 3.67 -9.53
N THR A 14 10.68 3.44 -9.14
CA THR A 14 11.80 4.34 -9.43
C THR A 14 12.49 3.96 -10.73
N LEU A 15 11.71 3.63 -11.63
CA LEU A 15 12.12 3.67 -12.93
C LEU A 15 12.62 4.87 -13.36
N THR A 16 13.54 5.10 -13.14
CA THR A 16 13.94 6.09 -14.03
C THR A 16 15.35 6.17 -14.13
N ASP A 17 15.77 5.35 -14.85
CA ASP A 17 16.65 5.86 -15.89
C ASP A 17 15.82 6.82 -16.77
N GLN A 18 15.98 8.12 -16.55
CA GLN A 18 15.33 9.19 -17.33
C GLN A 18 15.57 9.03 -18.84
N SER A 19 16.54 8.20 -19.25
CA SER A 19 16.80 7.81 -20.62
C SER A 19 15.76 6.83 -21.19
N GLU A 20 15.27 5.87 -20.38
CA GLU A 20 14.19 4.97 -20.79
C GLU A 20 12.86 5.71 -20.89
N LEU A 21 12.58 6.60 -19.95
CA LEU A 21 11.40 7.46 -19.99
C LEU A 21 11.36 8.34 -21.25
N LYS A 22 12.47 8.90 -21.64
CA LYS A 22 12.56 9.73 -22.85
C LYS A 22 12.50 8.94 -24.13
N SER A 23 13.06 7.74 -24.16
CA SER A 23 13.05 6.89 -25.33
C SER A 23 11.66 6.29 -25.57
N THR A 24 10.88 5.99 -24.52
CA THR A 24 9.54 5.45 -24.64
C THR A 24 8.56 6.43 -25.28
N LEU A 25 8.67 7.71 -25.01
CA LEU A 25 7.81 8.72 -25.62
C LEU A 25 8.27 9.16 -27.03
N SER A 26 9.54 8.96 -27.39
CA SER A 26 10.09 9.47 -28.65
C SER A 26 10.13 8.49 -29.82
N GLY A 27 9.83 7.21 -29.65
CA GLY A 27 9.98 6.27 -30.74
C GLY A 27 9.48 4.87 -30.53
N ARG A 28 8.18 4.59 -30.38
CA ARG A 28 7.56 3.24 -30.44
C ARG A 28 8.44 2.05 -29.97
N VAL A 29 9.30 2.31 -28.99
CA VAL A 29 10.12 1.27 -28.37
C VAL A 29 9.25 0.47 -27.42
N PRO A 30 9.20 -0.86 -27.55
CA PRO A 30 8.46 -1.71 -26.62
C PRO A 30 8.92 -1.48 -25.17
N THR A 31 7.98 -1.36 -24.24
CA THR A 31 8.26 -1.21 -22.82
C THR A 31 7.74 -2.40 -22.03
N THR A 32 8.39 -2.70 -20.91
CA THR A 32 7.92 -3.67 -19.90
C THR A 32 7.34 -2.95 -18.67
N LEU A 33 7.10 -1.63 -18.77
CA LEU A 33 6.53 -0.85 -17.69
C LEU A 33 5.04 -1.18 -17.51
N PRO A 34 4.50 -1.11 -16.27
CA PRO A 34 3.05 -1.12 -16.05
C PRO A 34 2.34 -0.02 -16.85
N ALA A 35 1.15 -0.31 -17.35
CA ALA A 35 0.42 0.59 -18.25
C ALA A 35 0.14 1.96 -17.61
N HIS A 36 -0.13 2.03 -16.28
CA HIS A 36 -0.38 3.28 -15.59
C HIS A 36 0.82 4.25 -15.65
N VAL A 37 2.05 3.73 -15.69
CA VAL A 37 3.26 4.56 -15.80
C VAL A 37 3.23 5.35 -17.10
N VAL A 38 2.93 4.67 -18.21
CA VAL A 38 2.81 5.31 -19.54
C VAL A 38 1.62 6.27 -19.59
N LEU A 39 0.47 5.87 -19.03
CA LEU A 39 -0.72 6.72 -18.90
C LEU A 39 -0.39 8.02 -18.15
N GLU A 40 0.30 7.92 -17.01
CA GLU A 40 0.69 9.08 -16.21
C GLU A 40 1.69 9.99 -16.92
N GLN A 41 2.61 9.43 -17.72
CA GLN A 41 3.52 10.20 -18.57
C GLN A 41 2.76 10.99 -19.65
N ILE A 42 1.82 10.33 -20.34
CA ILE A 42 0.95 10.97 -21.32
C ILE A 42 0.18 12.13 -20.68
N SER A 43 -0.44 11.87 -19.55
CA SER A 43 -1.22 12.87 -18.80
C SER A 43 -0.38 14.06 -18.36
N SER A 44 0.85 13.82 -17.87
CA SER A 44 1.77 14.86 -17.42
C SER A 44 2.23 15.78 -18.55
N CYS A 45 2.29 15.26 -19.79
CA CYS A 45 2.65 16.05 -20.97
C CYS A 45 1.44 16.76 -21.60
N ALA A 46 0.24 16.18 -21.51
CA ALA A 46 -0.95 16.64 -22.25
C ALA A 46 -1.88 17.53 -21.42
N SER A 47 -1.70 17.60 -20.11
CA SER A 47 -2.59 18.34 -19.20
C SER A 47 -2.00 19.68 -18.79
N SER A 48 -2.86 20.64 -18.47
CA SER A 48 -2.49 21.90 -17.81
C SER A 48 -2.33 21.75 -16.30
N ALA A 49 -3.05 20.78 -15.71
CA ALA A 49 -2.99 20.42 -14.29
C ALA A 49 -3.51 19.00 -14.09
N ILE A 50 -3.00 18.34 -13.08
CA ILE A 50 -3.42 16.99 -12.67
C ILE A 50 -3.94 17.08 -11.23
N TYR A 51 -5.10 16.48 -11.00
CA TYR A 51 -5.75 16.36 -9.70
C TYR A 51 -5.73 14.90 -9.25
N LEU A 52 -4.97 14.63 -8.19
CA LEU A 52 -4.78 13.30 -7.64
C LEU A 52 -5.61 13.13 -6.37
N TYR A 53 -6.68 12.33 -6.44
CA TYR A 53 -7.46 11.98 -5.27
C TYR A 53 -6.76 10.90 -4.44
N ASP A 54 -6.88 10.99 -3.12
CA ASP A 54 -6.25 10.08 -2.16
C ASP A 54 -6.53 8.60 -2.46
N VAL A 55 -7.77 8.24 -2.80
CA VAL A 55 -8.15 6.87 -3.16
C VAL A 55 -7.43 6.31 -4.40
N ALA A 56 -6.99 7.16 -5.34
CA ALA A 56 -6.19 6.72 -6.48
C ALA A 56 -4.76 6.35 -6.05
N ARG A 57 -4.21 7.08 -5.10
CA ARG A 57 -2.91 6.80 -4.52
C ARG A 57 -2.90 5.46 -3.79
N ASP A 58 -3.99 5.11 -3.10
CA ASP A 58 -4.13 3.84 -2.38
C ASP A 58 -4.04 2.61 -3.31
N VAL A 59 -4.33 2.77 -4.60
CA VAL A 59 -4.17 1.74 -5.63
C VAL A 59 -2.93 1.94 -6.51
N GLY A 60 -2.03 2.85 -6.14
CA GLY A 60 -0.71 3.04 -6.77
C GLY A 60 -0.69 3.99 -7.97
N ILE A 61 -1.76 4.76 -8.23
CA ILE A 61 -1.84 5.67 -9.37
C ILE A 61 -1.54 7.11 -8.94
N GLY A 62 -0.82 7.85 -9.76
CA GLY A 62 -0.45 9.25 -9.55
C GLY A 62 0.97 9.48 -9.03
N HIS A 63 1.69 8.43 -8.65
CA HIS A 63 3.07 8.55 -8.15
C HIS A 63 4.05 9.04 -9.20
N VAL A 64 3.92 8.56 -10.43
CA VAL A 64 4.78 8.96 -11.55
C VAL A 64 4.53 10.43 -11.90
N SER A 65 3.28 10.84 -12.00
CA SER A 65 2.90 12.25 -12.25
C SER A 65 3.43 13.18 -11.15
N LYS A 66 3.34 12.75 -9.88
CA LYS A 66 3.88 13.49 -8.73
C LYS A 66 5.41 13.61 -8.78
N SER A 67 6.09 12.56 -9.22
CA SER A 67 7.54 12.57 -9.40
C SER A 67 7.94 13.52 -10.54
N LEU A 68 7.28 13.40 -11.68
CA LEU A 68 7.55 14.25 -12.85
C LEU A 68 7.29 15.75 -12.58
N SER A 69 6.28 16.07 -11.75
CA SER A 69 5.97 17.46 -11.41
C SER A 69 7.02 18.14 -10.53
N LYS A 70 7.93 17.38 -9.91
CA LYS A 70 9.04 17.89 -9.09
C LYS A 70 10.33 18.11 -9.91
N GLU A 71 10.36 17.68 -11.16
CA GLU A 71 11.50 17.88 -12.05
C GLU A 71 11.51 19.29 -12.64
N GLU A 72 12.69 19.81 -13.03
CA GLU A 72 12.86 21.15 -13.62
C GLU A 72 12.23 21.32 -15.01
N LYS A 73 11.65 20.27 -15.60
CA LYS A 73 11.01 20.32 -16.92
C LYS A 73 9.53 20.69 -16.80
N PRO A 74 8.96 21.37 -17.82
CA PRO A 74 7.54 21.73 -17.80
C PRO A 74 6.66 20.48 -17.90
N SER A 75 6.28 19.94 -16.76
CA SER A 75 5.23 18.93 -16.60
C SER A 75 4.03 19.55 -15.90
N ALA A 76 2.85 18.97 -16.07
CA ALA A 76 1.66 19.48 -15.43
C ALA A 76 1.81 19.47 -13.89
N PRO A 77 1.46 20.56 -13.19
CA PRO A 77 1.45 20.56 -11.72
C PRO A 77 0.42 19.57 -11.19
N VAL A 78 0.78 18.87 -10.10
CA VAL A 78 -0.08 17.88 -9.45
C VAL A 78 -0.63 18.46 -8.15
N PHE A 79 -1.96 18.42 -8.00
CA PHE A 79 -2.68 18.84 -6.80
C PHE A 79 -3.33 17.63 -6.13
N GLU A 80 -2.95 17.37 -4.88
CA GLU A 80 -3.52 16.26 -4.10
C GLU A 80 -4.84 16.70 -3.47
N LEU A 81 -5.87 15.87 -3.61
CA LEU A 81 -7.23 16.12 -3.14
C LEU A 81 -7.73 14.96 -2.28
N GLN A 82 -8.58 15.29 -1.32
CA GLN A 82 -9.31 14.29 -0.55
C GLN A 82 -10.62 13.90 -1.24
N THR A 83 -10.91 12.61 -1.25
CA THR A 83 -12.18 12.06 -1.73
C THR A 83 -13.28 12.33 -0.70
N ARG A 84 -14.31 13.06 -1.13
CA ARG A 84 -15.46 13.40 -0.30
C ARG A 84 -16.63 13.88 -1.17
N ALA A 85 -17.83 13.89 -0.62
CA ALA A 85 -19.00 14.46 -1.31
C ALA A 85 -18.73 15.90 -1.77
N GLY A 86 -19.02 16.17 -3.05
CA GLY A 86 -18.78 17.48 -3.67
C GLY A 86 -17.33 17.71 -4.13
N ALA A 87 -16.46 16.71 -4.08
CA ALA A 87 -15.07 16.82 -4.54
C ALA A 87 -14.95 17.24 -6.02
N GLY A 88 -15.97 17.00 -6.86
CA GLY A 88 -16.00 17.42 -8.25
C GLY A 88 -16.16 18.93 -8.45
N LEU A 89 -16.63 19.68 -7.45
CA LEU A 89 -16.83 21.14 -7.55
C LEU A 89 -15.50 21.89 -7.71
N LEU A 90 -14.39 21.37 -7.19
CA LEU A 90 -13.07 21.97 -7.39
C LEU A 90 -12.65 21.87 -8.86
N LEU A 91 -12.87 20.72 -9.50
CA LEU A 91 -12.61 20.53 -10.93
C LEU A 91 -13.48 21.45 -11.78
N LEU A 92 -14.76 21.59 -11.44
CA LEU A 92 -15.68 22.53 -12.08
C LEU A 92 -15.15 23.97 -11.95
N GLY A 93 -14.78 24.40 -10.75
CA GLY A 93 -14.22 25.72 -10.50
C GLY A 93 -13.01 26.01 -11.39
N ARG A 94 -12.11 25.05 -11.55
CA ARG A 94 -10.93 25.19 -12.41
C ARG A 94 -11.25 25.32 -13.88
N LEU A 95 -12.25 24.62 -14.39
CA LEU A 95 -12.69 24.72 -15.76
C LEU A 95 -13.46 26.01 -16.06
N THR A 96 -14.14 26.57 -15.07
CA THR A 96 -14.89 27.83 -15.18
C THR A 96 -14.02 29.06 -14.87
N GLU A 97 -12.91 28.90 -14.18
CA GLU A 97 -11.93 29.93 -13.89
C GLU A 97 -11.37 30.47 -15.22
N GLY A 98 -11.53 31.74 -15.47
CA GLY A 98 -11.08 32.37 -16.70
C GLY A 98 -12.15 32.52 -17.80
N THR A 99 -13.37 32.01 -17.62
CA THR A 99 -14.47 32.30 -18.54
C THR A 99 -14.91 33.77 -18.50
N SER A 100 -14.54 34.50 -17.45
CA SER A 100 -14.83 35.91 -17.20
C SER A 100 -13.75 36.86 -17.73
N SER A 101 -12.58 36.40 -18.16
CA SER A 101 -11.52 37.21 -18.73
C SER A 101 -11.41 37.01 -20.25
N GLN A 102 -11.17 38.09 -21.00
CA GLN A 102 -10.98 38.01 -22.46
C GLN A 102 -9.71 37.23 -22.86
N ASP A 103 -8.81 36.98 -21.92
CA ASP A 103 -7.56 36.23 -22.09
C ASP A 103 -7.65 34.79 -21.55
N ALA A 104 -8.84 34.22 -21.39
CA ALA A 104 -9.03 32.88 -20.85
C ALA A 104 -8.32 31.81 -21.69
N LYS A 105 -7.10 31.46 -21.32
CA LYS A 105 -6.44 30.24 -21.78
C LYS A 105 -7.21 29.08 -21.21
N GLY A 106 -7.88 28.31 -22.05
CA GLY A 106 -8.57 27.08 -21.63
C GLY A 106 -7.64 26.13 -20.90
N SER A 107 -8.19 25.26 -20.07
CA SER A 107 -7.45 24.25 -19.31
C SER A 107 -7.91 22.84 -19.66
N VAL A 108 -7.02 22.01 -20.17
CA VAL A 108 -7.22 20.56 -20.21
C VAL A 108 -6.72 20.01 -18.88
N ILE A 109 -7.64 19.56 -18.03
CA ILE A 109 -7.30 19.05 -16.70
C ILE A 109 -7.51 17.54 -16.64
N THR A 110 -6.61 16.88 -15.93
CA THR A 110 -6.73 15.44 -15.66
C THR A 110 -7.02 15.19 -14.19
N ALA A 111 -7.87 14.21 -13.91
CA ALA A 111 -8.13 13.73 -12.57
C ALA A 111 -7.86 12.22 -12.48
N TYR A 112 -7.17 11.78 -11.43
CA TYR A 112 -7.00 10.37 -11.10
C TYR A 112 -7.83 10.03 -9.87
N THR A 113 -8.67 9.00 -10.00
CA THR A 113 -9.49 8.52 -8.89
C THR A 113 -9.84 7.03 -9.07
N THR A 114 -10.65 6.49 -8.17
CA THR A 114 -11.16 5.11 -8.24
C THR A 114 -12.68 5.12 -8.47
N THR A 115 -13.29 3.94 -8.54
CA THR A 115 -14.76 3.79 -8.60
C THR A 115 -15.42 4.55 -7.46
N LYS A 116 -14.92 4.42 -6.23
CA LYS A 116 -15.44 5.16 -5.07
C LYS A 116 -15.30 6.67 -5.21
N GLY A 117 -14.16 7.13 -5.71
CA GLY A 117 -13.96 8.57 -5.90
C GLY A 117 -14.84 9.15 -7.01
N LEU A 118 -15.10 8.40 -8.08
CA LEU A 118 -16.04 8.81 -9.12
C LEU A 118 -17.47 8.91 -8.59
N GLU A 119 -17.90 8.00 -7.73
CA GLU A 119 -19.19 8.05 -7.05
C GLU A 119 -19.39 9.38 -6.30
N GLU A 120 -18.36 9.87 -5.60
CA GLU A 120 -18.39 11.14 -4.88
C GLU A 120 -18.33 12.38 -5.81
N ILE A 121 -17.72 12.25 -6.98
CA ILE A 121 -17.60 13.31 -7.99
C ILE A 121 -18.88 13.39 -8.86
N ALA A 122 -19.51 12.27 -9.15
CA ALA A 122 -20.61 12.12 -10.10
C ALA A 122 -21.74 13.15 -9.94
N PRO A 123 -22.23 13.49 -8.73
CA PRO A 123 -23.27 14.50 -8.57
C PRO A 123 -22.89 15.89 -9.11
N SER A 124 -21.61 16.18 -9.22
CA SER A 124 -21.11 17.47 -9.73
C SER A 124 -21.00 17.51 -11.26
N LEU A 125 -20.96 16.37 -11.94
CA LEU A 125 -20.66 16.30 -13.38
C LEU A 125 -21.74 16.96 -14.24
N GLY A 126 -23.01 16.93 -13.82
CA GLY A 126 -24.10 17.61 -14.49
C GLY A 126 -23.98 19.15 -14.53
N LEU A 127 -23.11 19.72 -13.70
CA LEU A 127 -22.87 21.16 -13.63
C LEU A 127 -21.70 21.61 -14.53
N PHE A 128 -20.98 20.69 -15.15
CA PHE A 128 -19.82 21.02 -15.98
C PHE A 128 -20.23 21.72 -17.27
N PRO A 129 -19.46 22.72 -17.72
CA PRO A 129 -19.75 23.42 -18.97
C PRO A 129 -19.54 22.49 -20.17
N THR A 130 -20.12 22.82 -21.30
CA THR A 130 -19.84 22.13 -22.58
C THR A 130 -18.33 22.13 -22.87
N PRO A 131 -17.73 20.97 -23.18
CA PRO A 131 -16.29 20.86 -23.39
C PRO A 131 -15.87 21.65 -24.66
N LYS A 132 -14.63 22.14 -24.62
CA LYS A 132 -13.96 22.80 -25.74
C LYS A 132 -12.61 22.13 -25.94
N ALA A 133 -12.06 22.27 -27.16
CA ALA A 133 -10.76 21.66 -27.48
C ALA A 133 -9.64 22.01 -26.49
N ASN A 134 -9.68 23.23 -25.95
CA ASN A 134 -8.71 23.71 -24.97
C ASN A 134 -9.23 23.77 -23.51
N SER A 135 -10.48 23.34 -23.24
CA SER A 135 -11.06 23.38 -21.90
C SER A 135 -11.97 22.18 -21.68
N ARG A 136 -11.44 21.14 -21.05
CA ARG A 136 -12.16 19.90 -20.76
C ARG A 136 -11.53 19.10 -19.63
N LEU A 137 -12.32 18.19 -19.07
CA LEU A 137 -11.89 17.24 -18.03
C LEU A 137 -11.62 15.87 -18.65
N ILE A 138 -10.51 15.26 -18.27
CA ILE A 138 -10.22 13.84 -18.53
C ILE A 138 -10.05 13.18 -17.18
N THR A 139 -10.87 12.19 -16.87
CA THR A 139 -10.80 11.47 -15.60
C THR A 139 -10.39 10.02 -15.86
N HIS A 140 -9.30 9.60 -15.28
CA HIS A 140 -8.82 8.22 -15.30
C HIS A 140 -9.23 7.53 -14.02
N ILE A 141 -10.01 6.46 -14.15
CA ILE A 141 -10.66 5.74 -13.06
C ILE A 141 -10.06 4.34 -12.95
N ALA A 142 -9.33 4.09 -11.87
CA ALA A 142 -8.95 2.71 -11.54
C ALA A 142 -10.15 1.99 -10.91
N ALA A 143 -10.67 0.99 -11.60
CA ALA A 143 -11.73 0.15 -11.06
C ALA A 143 -11.20 -0.66 -9.88
N SER A 144 -11.63 -0.28 -8.68
CA SER A 144 -11.22 -0.88 -7.40
C SER A 144 -12.33 -0.69 -6.38
N THR A 145 -13.25 -1.65 -6.34
CA THR A 145 -14.39 -1.64 -5.42
C THR A 145 -14.07 -2.58 -4.26
N PRO A 146 -14.03 -2.09 -3.00
CA PRO A 146 -13.84 -2.95 -1.83
C PRO A 146 -15.02 -3.91 -1.66
N VAL A 147 -14.73 -5.19 -1.43
CA VAL A 147 -15.73 -6.26 -1.32
C VAL A 147 -15.45 -7.12 -0.09
N GLY A 148 -16.51 -7.52 0.61
CA GLY A 148 -16.45 -8.41 1.75
C GLY A 148 -15.87 -7.77 3.02
N GLU A 149 -15.78 -8.55 4.08
CA GLU A 149 -15.28 -8.09 5.39
C GLU A 149 -13.78 -7.75 5.37
N ASN A 150 -13.01 -8.39 4.49
CA ASN A 150 -11.57 -8.19 4.33
C ASN A 150 -11.22 -7.03 3.38
N LEU A 151 -12.21 -6.29 2.88
CA LEU A 151 -12.03 -5.19 1.94
C LEU A 151 -11.16 -5.55 0.72
N THR A 152 -11.33 -6.77 0.19
CA THR A 152 -10.63 -7.20 -1.03
C THR A 152 -11.04 -6.31 -2.20
N LEU A 153 -10.08 -5.79 -2.94
CA LEU A 153 -10.36 -4.92 -4.07
C LEU A 153 -10.80 -5.74 -5.28
N SER A 154 -11.99 -5.49 -5.76
CA SER A 154 -12.56 -6.07 -6.98
C SER A 154 -12.58 -5.05 -8.11
N SER A 155 -12.43 -5.52 -9.33
CA SER A 155 -12.59 -4.71 -10.55
C SER A 155 -14.06 -4.47 -10.93
N SER A 156 -15.02 -4.91 -10.11
CA SER A 156 -16.44 -4.70 -10.34
C SER A 156 -16.77 -3.21 -10.42
N LEU A 157 -17.61 -2.87 -11.38
CA LEU A 157 -18.12 -1.50 -11.59
C LEU A 157 -19.47 -1.26 -10.90
N ALA A 158 -19.87 -2.15 -10.01
CA ALA A 158 -21.18 -2.16 -9.37
C ALA A 158 -21.52 -0.84 -8.66
N SER A 159 -20.53 -0.20 -8.02
CA SER A 159 -20.71 1.10 -7.36
C SER A 159 -21.06 2.23 -8.35
N LEU A 160 -20.73 2.08 -9.63
CA LEU A 160 -20.97 3.07 -10.68
C LEU A 160 -22.30 2.89 -11.40
N SER A 161 -23.14 1.92 -11.05
CA SER A 161 -24.40 1.66 -11.73
C SER A 161 -25.33 2.89 -11.77
N MET A 162 -25.39 3.67 -10.69
CA MET A 162 -26.16 4.93 -10.65
C MET A 162 -25.55 6.02 -11.53
N PHE A 163 -24.23 6.12 -11.55
CA PHE A 163 -23.52 7.05 -12.44
C PHE A 163 -23.80 6.73 -13.91
N PHE A 164 -23.71 5.47 -14.32
CA PHE A 164 -23.97 5.05 -15.70
C PHE A 164 -25.39 5.37 -16.19
N ALA A 165 -26.36 5.39 -15.27
CA ALA A 165 -27.71 5.79 -15.57
C ALA A 165 -27.91 7.32 -15.73
N THR A 166 -26.99 8.13 -15.20
CA THR A 166 -27.15 9.59 -15.09
C THR A 166 -26.00 10.38 -15.73
N VAL A 167 -25.17 9.73 -16.56
CA VAL A 167 -24.03 10.37 -17.24
C VAL A 167 -24.55 11.52 -18.13
N PRO A 168 -24.04 12.76 -17.98
CA PRO A 168 -24.45 13.87 -18.84
C PRO A 168 -24.00 13.65 -20.29
N ASP A 169 -24.82 14.12 -21.25
CA ASP A 169 -24.60 13.89 -22.69
C ASP A 169 -23.26 14.40 -23.25
N HIS A 170 -22.63 15.35 -22.56
CA HIS A 170 -21.32 15.89 -22.94
C HIS A 170 -20.13 15.13 -22.35
N PHE A 171 -20.37 13.96 -21.74
CA PHE A 171 -19.36 13.04 -21.27
C PHE A 171 -19.27 11.79 -22.14
N THR A 172 -18.04 11.37 -22.40
CA THR A 172 -17.74 10.04 -22.97
C THR A 172 -17.26 9.11 -21.88
N VAL A 173 -17.86 7.92 -21.79
CA VAL A 173 -17.42 6.85 -20.87
C VAL A 173 -16.84 5.72 -21.70
N VAL A 174 -15.53 5.48 -21.53
CA VAL A 174 -14.78 4.45 -22.24
C VAL A 174 -14.08 3.52 -21.25
N LEU A 175 -14.04 2.22 -21.56
CA LEU A 175 -13.50 1.17 -20.71
C LEU A 175 -12.33 0.47 -21.40
N SER A 176 -11.28 0.16 -20.64
CA SER A 176 -10.10 -0.59 -21.06
C SER A 176 -9.91 -1.84 -20.19
N ALA A 177 -9.56 -2.96 -20.80
CA ALA A 177 -9.39 -4.22 -20.09
C ALA A 177 -7.94 -4.72 -20.07
N THR A 178 -7.15 -4.46 -21.11
CA THR A 178 -5.76 -4.90 -21.21
C THR A 178 -4.78 -3.76 -20.98
N PRO A 179 -3.53 -4.03 -20.55
CA PRO A 179 -2.51 -3.00 -20.40
C PRO A 179 -2.28 -2.17 -21.66
N GLN A 180 -2.29 -2.80 -22.84
CA GLN A 180 -2.14 -2.08 -24.11
C GLN A 180 -3.34 -1.15 -24.38
N GLU A 181 -4.57 -1.65 -24.16
CA GLU A 181 -5.78 -0.80 -24.28
C GLU A 181 -5.72 0.42 -23.36
N VAL A 182 -5.26 0.24 -22.11
CA VAL A 182 -5.16 1.35 -21.13
C VAL A 182 -4.28 2.47 -21.68
N MET A 183 -3.14 2.13 -22.27
CA MET A 183 -2.21 3.12 -22.83
C MET A 183 -2.76 3.79 -24.09
N ASP A 184 -3.28 3.00 -25.03
CA ASP A 184 -3.74 3.48 -26.32
C ASP A 184 -4.99 4.35 -26.16
N ILE A 185 -5.95 3.92 -25.34
CA ILE A 185 -7.16 4.66 -25.04
C ILE A 185 -6.82 5.91 -24.22
N ALA A 186 -5.89 5.83 -23.25
CA ALA A 186 -5.43 7.03 -22.56
C ALA A 186 -4.91 8.09 -23.53
N ALA A 187 -4.07 7.71 -24.51
CA ALA A 187 -3.61 8.64 -25.54
C ALA A 187 -4.74 9.16 -26.43
N ALA A 188 -5.67 8.28 -26.84
CA ALA A 188 -6.84 8.68 -27.66
C ALA A 188 -7.75 9.68 -26.94
N THR A 189 -7.90 9.57 -25.60
CA THR A 189 -8.74 10.53 -24.83
C THR A 189 -8.23 11.97 -24.92
N TYR A 190 -6.92 12.18 -25.03
CA TYR A 190 -6.34 13.52 -25.20
C TYR A 190 -6.54 14.07 -26.63
N ALA A 191 -6.85 13.24 -27.61
CA ALA A 191 -7.20 13.68 -28.96
C ALA A 191 -8.68 14.05 -29.11
N ILE A 192 -9.57 13.56 -28.26
CA ILE A 192 -11.02 13.89 -28.28
C ILE A 192 -11.21 15.30 -27.76
N SER A 193 -11.87 16.14 -28.53
CA SER A 193 -12.01 17.58 -28.23
C SER A 193 -13.42 18.05 -27.91
N ASN A 194 -14.44 17.23 -28.19
CA ASN A 194 -15.85 17.57 -28.04
C ASN A 194 -16.56 16.96 -26.85
N ALA A 195 -15.82 16.23 -25.98
CA ALA A 195 -16.39 15.60 -24.80
C ALA A 195 -15.45 15.75 -23.59
N HIS A 196 -16.03 15.74 -22.39
CA HIS A 196 -15.32 15.37 -21.18
C HIS A 196 -15.20 13.85 -21.15
N ILE A 197 -14.11 13.33 -20.59
CA ILE A 197 -13.81 11.89 -20.65
C ILE A 197 -13.83 11.27 -19.26
N VAL A 198 -14.47 10.11 -19.17
CA VAL A 198 -14.35 9.16 -18.06
C VAL A 198 -13.76 7.88 -18.62
N HIS A 199 -12.49 7.66 -18.42
CA HIS A 199 -11.76 6.45 -18.82
C HIS A 199 -11.61 5.51 -17.65
N ILE A 200 -12.23 4.34 -17.72
CA ILE A 200 -12.27 3.34 -16.66
C ILE A 200 -11.42 2.13 -17.07
N PHE A 201 -10.58 1.65 -16.17
CA PHE A 201 -9.74 0.48 -16.38
C PHE A 201 -9.52 -0.31 -15.10
N ASP A 202 -9.20 -1.59 -15.21
CA ASP A 202 -8.89 -2.44 -14.06
C ASP A 202 -7.58 -1.99 -13.39
N HIS A 203 -7.62 -1.79 -12.07
CA HIS A 203 -6.46 -1.36 -11.29
C HIS A 203 -5.32 -2.40 -11.29
N ASN A 204 -5.64 -3.71 -11.37
CA ASN A 204 -4.63 -4.77 -11.40
C ASN A 204 -3.87 -4.78 -12.73
N SER A 205 -4.57 -4.85 -13.86
CA SER A 205 -3.92 -4.88 -15.18
C SER A 205 -3.17 -3.59 -15.49
N ALA A 206 -3.65 -2.44 -15.03
CA ALA A 206 -2.96 -1.17 -15.24
C ALA A 206 -1.72 -0.99 -14.35
N GLY A 207 -1.80 -1.40 -13.07
CA GLY A 207 -0.80 -1.08 -12.05
C GLY A 207 0.14 -2.21 -11.67
N ARG A 208 -0.29 -3.46 -11.83
CA ARG A 208 0.40 -4.62 -11.26
C ARG A 208 0.71 -5.71 -12.28
N GLU A 209 0.36 -5.48 -13.52
CA GLU A 209 0.63 -6.39 -14.61
C GLU A 209 1.77 -5.89 -15.48
N VAL A 210 2.72 -6.79 -15.76
CA VAL A 210 3.74 -6.59 -16.76
C VAL A 210 3.58 -7.72 -17.79
N SER A 211 3.29 -7.37 -19.03
CA SER A 211 3.18 -8.31 -20.14
C SER A 211 4.31 -8.11 -21.13
N GLU A 212 4.39 -9.04 -22.12
CA GLU A 212 5.40 -8.86 -23.16
C GLU A 212 5.18 -7.54 -23.92
N LYS A 213 6.25 -6.85 -24.20
CA LYS A 213 6.39 -5.70 -25.13
C LYS A 213 5.10 -4.88 -25.34
N LEU A 214 4.72 -4.10 -24.37
CA LEU A 214 3.76 -3.05 -24.55
C LEU A 214 4.34 -1.97 -25.49
N ILE A 215 3.57 -1.52 -26.45
CA ILE A 215 3.99 -0.50 -27.42
C ILE A 215 3.35 0.83 -27.04
N PRO A 216 4.12 1.79 -26.50
CA PRO A 216 3.58 3.09 -26.15
C PRO A 216 2.99 3.78 -27.37
N PRO A 217 1.81 4.40 -27.23
CA PRO A 217 1.16 5.09 -28.34
C PRO A 217 1.99 6.32 -28.77
N SER A 218 1.95 6.62 -30.07
CA SER A 218 2.52 7.87 -30.55
C SER A 218 1.64 9.05 -30.16
N PRO A 219 2.19 10.14 -29.63
CA PRO A 219 1.42 11.34 -29.37
C PRO A 219 0.69 11.79 -30.64
N SER A 220 -0.64 11.93 -30.58
CA SER A 220 -1.40 12.43 -31.71
C SER A 220 -1.11 13.92 -31.89
N ALA A 221 -0.54 14.31 -33.03
CA ALA A 221 -0.17 15.69 -33.32
C ALA A 221 -1.37 16.59 -33.66
N SER A 222 -2.57 16.03 -33.84
CA SER A 222 -3.75 16.81 -34.26
C SER A 222 -4.97 16.41 -33.45
N PRO A 223 -5.73 17.35 -32.87
CA PRO A 223 -6.97 17.04 -32.18
C PRO A 223 -7.98 16.43 -33.17
N VAL A 224 -8.56 15.30 -32.76
CA VAL A 224 -9.68 14.67 -33.45
C VAL A 224 -10.95 15.17 -32.79
N LEU A 225 -11.98 15.45 -33.56
CA LEU A 225 -13.17 16.09 -33.01
C LEU A 225 -14.08 15.12 -32.26
N ASP A 226 -14.15 13.85 -32.66
CA ASP A 226 -15.09 12.89 -32.09
C ASP A 226 -14.45 11.61 -31.58
N THR A 227 -15.16 10.94 -30.66
CA THR A 227 -14.73 9.72 -29.98
C THR A 227 -14.52 8.55 -30.92
N TYR A 228 -15.44 8.37 -31.90
CA TYR A 228 -15.38 7.25 -32.83
C TYR A 228 -14.12 7.29 -33.67
N THR A 229 -13.83 8.46 -34.27
CA THR A 229 -12.61 8.64 -35.08
C THR A 229 -11.33 8.45 -34.26
N ALA A 230 -11.32 8.92 -33.01
CA ALA A 230 -10.17 8.78 -32.12
C ALA A 230 -9.87 7.34 -31.78
N LEU A 231 -10.89 6.56 -31.40
CA LEU A 231 -10.75 5.15 -31.06
C LEU A 231 -10.40 4.28 -32.27
N ASN A 232 -11.04 4.51 -33.41
CA ASN A 232 -10.72 3.78 -34.64
C ASN A 232 -9.28 4.00 -35.11
N LYS A 233 -8.74 5.22 -34.97
CA LYS A 233 -7.32 5.47 -35.22
C LYS A 233 -6.40 4.72 -34.27
N ALA A 234 -6.83 4.46 -33.04
CA ALA A 234 -6.12 3.65 -32.07
C ALA A 234 -6.31 2.13 -32.31
N GLY A 235 -7.20 1.75 -33.23
CA GLY A 235 -7.47 0.32 -33.56
C GLY A 235 -8.59 -0.31 -32.72
N TYR A 236 -9.46 0.52 -32.10
CA TYR A 236 -10.52 0.04 -31.22
C TYR A 236 -11.90 0.49 -31.70
N GLU A 237 -12.86 -0.44 -31.63
CA GLU A 237 -14.26 -0.21 -31.93
C GLU A 237 -15.07 0.00 -30.63
N TYR A 238 -16.30 0.55 -30.76
CA TYR A 238 -17.20 0.75 -29.61
C TYR A 238 -17.66 -0.57 -28.98
N PHE A 239 -17.89 -1.57 -29.85
CA PHE A 239 -18.32 -2.91 -29.47
C PHE A 239 -17.37 -3.92 -30.10
N GLU A 240 -17.01 -4.95 -29.35
CA GLU A 240 -16.19 -6.05 -29.84
C GLU A 240 -16.97 -7.35 -29.72
N TYR A 241 -16.90 -8.20 -30.75
CA TYR A 241 -17.52 -9.51 -30.72
C TYR A 241 -16.50 -10.63 -30.65
N ALA A 242 -16.74 -11.62 -29.78
CA ALA A 242 -15.94 -12.83 -29.68
C ALA A 242 -16.83 -14.07 -29.57
N GLY A 243 -16.30 -15.25 -29.93
CA GLY A 243 -17.00 -16.53 -29.85
C GLY A 243 -17.59 -16.97 -31.18
N ASP A 244 -18.67 -17.75 -31.15
CA ASP A 244 -19.28 -18.35 -32.33
C ASP A 244 -19.97 -17.27 -33.20
N PRO A 245 -19.54 -17.06 -34.48
CA PRO A 245 -20.17 -16.10 -35.36
C PRO A 245 -21.65 -16.42 -35.69
N GLN A 246 -22.08 -17.66 -35.43
CA GLN A 246 -23.45 -18.13 -35.64
C GLN A 246 -24.17 -18.35 -34.29
N ALA A 247 -23.73 -17.73 -33.23
CA ALA A 247 -24.31 -17.89 -31.91
C ALA A 247 -25.79 -17.52 -31.88
N GLY A 248 -26.60 -18.42 -31.32
CA GLY A 248 -27.99 -18.11 -31.00
C GLY A 248 -28.17 -17.30 -29.73
N ASN A 249 -27.29 -17.49 -28.75
CA ASN A 249 -27.26 -16.76 -27.46
C ASN A 249 -26.03 -15.88 -27.38
N VAL A 250 -26.27 -14.58 -27.10
CA VAL A 250 -25.18 -13.60 -26.98
C VAL A 250 -25.15 -13.00 -25.57
N ILE A 251 -24.02 -13.10 -24.91
CA ILE A 251 -23.75 -12.42 -23.63
C ILE A 251 -23.27 -11.01 -23.95
N VAL A 252 -23.87 -9.99 -23.35
CA VAL A 252 -23.47 -8.58 -23.47
C VAL A 252 -22.98 -8.11 -22.11
N LEU A 253 -21.75 -7.56 -22.04
CA LEU A 253 -21.15 -7.06 -20.81
C LEU A 253 -20.18 -5.90 -21.07
N LEU A 254 -19.84 -5.17 -20.03
CA LEU A 254 -18.85 -4.09 -20.07
C LEU A 254 -17.43 -4.65 -20.25
N ASN A 255 -16.56 -3.90 -20.94
CA ASN A 255 -15.15 -4.24 -21.11
C ASN A 255 -14.42 -4.20 -19.76
N GLY A 256 -13.68 -5.26 -19.44
CA GLY A 256 -12.99 -5.44 -18.18
C GLY A 256 -12.48 -6.88 -17.99
N PRO A 257 -11.99 -7.25 -16.80
CA PRO A 257 -11.44 -8.58 -16.53
C PRO A 257 -12.39 -9.74 -16.85
N LEU A 258 -13.70 -9.60 -16.55
CA LEU A 258 -14.68 -10.63 -16.88
C LEU A 258 -14.87 -10.81 -18.39
N ALA A 259 -14.84 -9.71 -19.15
CA ALA A 259 -14.90 -9.76 -20.61
C ALA A 259 -13.67 -10.46 -21.19
N LEU A 260 -12.48 -10.18 -20.66
CA LEU A 260 -11.25 -10.88 -21.04
C LEU A 260 -11.30 -12.37 -20.70
N ALA A 261 -11.81 -12.72 -19.54
CA ALA A 261 -11.97 -14.10 -19.10
C ALA A 261 -12.87 -14.89 -20.05
N LEU A 262 -14.03 -14.33 -20.40
CA LEU A 262 -14.97 -14.90 -21.37
C LEU A 262 -14.34 -15.01 -22.77
N LYS A 263 -13.65 -13.96 -23.23
CA LYS A 263 -12.96 -13.95 -24.53
C LYS A 263 -11.90 -15.05 -24.61
N ALA A 264 -11.13 -15.28 -23.53
CA ALA A 264 -10.11 -16.33 -23.48
C ALA A 264 -10.69 -17.73 -23.68
N VAL A 265 -11.90 -17.99 -23.23
CA VAL A 265 -12.58 -19.29 -23.33
C VAL A 265 -13.66 -19.33 -24.40
N ALA A 266 -13.89 -18.23 -25.12
CA ALA A 266 -14.98 -18.10 -26.10
C ALA A 266 -15.02 -19.23 -27.13
N SER A 267 -13.85 -19.67 -27.64
CA SER A 267 -13.74 -20.79 -28.58
C SER A 267 -14.08 -22.15 -27.98
N GLN A 268 -14.18 -22.27 -26.66
CA GLN A 268 -14.54 -23.49 -25.93
C GLN A 268 -16.03 -23.50 -25.54
N LEU A 269 -16.75 -22.40 -25.83
CA LEU A 269 -18.18 -22.22 -25.55
C LEU A 269 -18.99 -22.29 -26.83
N PRO A 270 -19.42 -23.49 -27.26
CA PRO A 270 -20.14 -23.65 -28.51
C PRO A 270 -21.51 -22.96 -28.48
N SER A 271 -21.90 -22.32 -29.60
CA SER A 271 -23.16 -21.61 -29.78
C SER A 271 -23.39 -20.40 -28.84
N ILE A 272 -22.33 -19.92 -28.20
CA ILE A 272 -22.37 -18.70 -27.37
C ILE A 272 -21.52 -17.62 -28.03
N GLY A 273 -22.10 -16.43 -28.14
CA GLY A 273 -21.42 -15.21 -28.56
C GLY A 273 -21.19 -14.29 -27.35
N ILE A 274 -20.16 -13.46 -27.42
CA ILE A 274 -19.82 -12.51 -26.39
C ILE A 274 -19.66 -11.16 -27.05
N LEU A 275 -20.50 -10.18 -26.68
CA LEU A 275 -20.42 -8.80 -27.13
C LEU A 275 -19.92 -7.92 -25.98
N ILE A 276 -18.77 -7.32 -26.20
CA ILE A 276 -18.04 -6.53 -25.21
C ILE A 276 -18.27 -5.05 -25.52
N VAL A 277 -18.74 -4.30 -24.53
CA VAL A 277 -19.03 -2.86 -24.61
C VAL A 277 -17.81 -2.07 -24.14
N ARG A 278 -17.11 -1.40 -25.07
CA ARG A 278 -15.95 -0.57 -24.77
C ARG A 278 -16.35 0.88 -24.53
N VAL A 279 -17.32 1.43 -25.28
CA VAL A 279 -17.86 2.77 -25.08
C VAL A 279 -19.30 2.67 -24.60
N LEU A 280 -19.54 3.07 -23.38
CA LEU A 280 -20.87 3.06 -22.79
C LEU A 280 -21.63 4.34 -23.10
N ARG A 281 -20.95 5.48 -23.18
CA ARG A 281 -21.52 6.78 -23.54
C ARG A 281 -20.59 7.53 -24.50
N PRO A 282 -21.09 8.12 -25.57
CA PRO A 282 -22.48 7.99 -26.05
C PRO A 282 -22.78 6.55 -26.49
N TRP A 283 -24.01 6.09 -26.26
CA TRP A 283 -24.44 4.77 -26.74
C TRP A 283 -24.75 4.84 -28.23
N ASP A 284 -24.19 3.95 -29.04
CA ASP A 284 -24.45 3.84 -30.49
C ASP A 284 -25.29 2.59 -30.78
N GLU A 285 -26.61 2.80 -30.89
CA GLU A 285 -27.57 1.73 -31.18
C GLU A 285 -27.28 1.03 -32.51
N SER A 286 -26.87 1.80 -33.54
CA SER A 286 -26.59 1.27 -34.87
C SER A 286 -25.38 0.36 -34.89
N ALA A 287 -24.29 0.80 -34.28
CA ALA A 287 -23.08 0.00 -34.14
C ALA A 287 -23.33 -1.26 -33.30
N PHE A 288 -24.09 -1.15 -32.19
CA PHE A 288 -24.49 -2.28 -31.36
C PHE A 288 -25.24 -3.34 -32.15
N LEU A 289 -26.31 -2.93 -32.87
CA LEU A 289 -27.13 -3.84 -33.68
C LEU A 289 -26.36 -4.48 -34.86
N HIS A 290 -25.41 -3.75 -35.41
CA HIS A 290 -24.53 -4.26 -36.47
C HIS A 290 -23.53 -5.34 -35.99
N THR A 291 -23.11 -5.22 -34.71
CA THR A 291 -22.16 -6.17 -34.11
C THR A 291 -22.84 -7.49 -33.70
N LEU A 292 -24.16 -7.50 -33.51
CA LEU A 292 -24.91 -8.72 -33.18
C LEU A 292 -24.99 -9.67 -34.38
N PRO A 293 -24.71 -10.98 -34.20
CA PRO A 293 -24.96 -12.01 -35.24
C PRO A 293 -26.44 -12.00 -35.71
N THR A 294 -26.64 -12.20 -37.00
CA THR A 294 -27.99 -12.29 -37.55
C THR A 294 -28.76 -13.53 -37.08
N THR A 295 -28.06 -14.50 -36.51
CA THR A 295 -28.58 -15.74 -35.92
C THR A 295 -29.03 -15.61 -34.48
N THR A 296 -28.86 -14.43 -33.86
CA THR A 296 -29.17 -14.22 -32.46
C THR A 296 -30.64 -14.43 -32.13
N THR A 297 -30.91 -15.40 -31.26
CA THR A 297 -32.25 -15.76 -30.77
C THR A 297 -32.49 -15.35 -29.31
N GLY A 298 -31.42 -14.99 -28.56
CA GLY A 298 -31.47 -14.53 -27.18
C GLY A 298 -30.29 -13.65 -26.83
N VAL A 299 -30.55 -12.55 -26.10
CA VAL A 299 -29.53 -11.62 -25.62
C VAL A 299 -29.56 -11.64 -24.11
N HIS A 300 -28.38 -11.90 -23.49
CA HIS A 300 -28.19 -12.03 -22.05
C HIS A 300 -27.27 -10.91 -21.57
N VAL A 301 -27.82 -9.91 -20.90
CA VAL A 301 -27.03 -8.78 -20.41
C VAL A 301 -26.53 -9.10 -18.99
N TRP A 302 -25.21 -9.07 -18.82
CA TRP A 302 -24.55 -9.24 -17.54
C TRP A 302 -24.15 -7.87 -17.00
N ASP A 303 -24.93 -7.39 -16.03
CA ASP A 303 -24.78 -6.06 -15.47
C ASP A 303 -24.15 -6.08 -14.07
N ASP A 304 -23.07 -5.32 -13.87
CA ASP A 304 -22.49 -5.10 -12.55
C ASP A 304 -23.42 -4.20 -11.72
N VAL A 305 -23.89 -4.69 -10.59
CA VAL A 305 -24.86 -3.99 -9.74
C VAL A 305 -24.45 -4.04 -8.27
N ALA A 306 -24.72 -2.97 -7.53
CA ALA A 306 -24.40 -2.90 -6.10
C ALA A 306 -25.25 -3.86 -5.25
N SER A 307 -26.46 -4.21 -5.71
CA SER A 307 -27.33 -5.18 -5.07
C SER A 307 -28.30 -5.79 -6.08
N GLU A 308 -28.90 -6.92 -5.74
CA GLU A 308 -29.92 -7.57 -6.59
C GLU A 308 -31.13 -6.68 -6.93
N HIS A 309 -31.38 -5.64 -6.12
CA HIS A 309 -32.48 -4.70 -6.31
C HIS A 309 -32.09 -3.44 -7.08
N SER A 310 -30.80 -3.26 -7.42
CA SER A 310 -30.30 -2.10 -8.14
C SER A 310 -30.77 -2.09 -9.60
N SER A 311 -30.80 -0.90 -10.20
CA SER A 311 -31.07 -0.72 -11.61
C SER A 311 -29.94 -1.27 -12.48
N THR A 312 -30.28 -1.65 -13.70
CA THR A 312 -29.38 -2.28 -14.69
C THR A 312 -29.23 -1.38 -15.91
N PRO A 313 -28.33 -0.38 -15.90
CA PRO A 313 -28.20 0.61 -16.96
C PRO A 313 -27.87 0.00 -18.33
N LEU A 314 -26.94 -0.94 -18.41
CA LEU A 314 -26.56 -1.60 -19.65
C LEU A 314 -27.75 -2.39 -20.25
N TYR A 315 -28.51 -3.07 -19.39
CA TYR A 315 -29.74 -3.76 -19.85
C TYR A 315 -30.73 -2.78 -20.48
N ASN A 316 -30.92 -1.58 -19.91
CA ASN A 316 -31.81 -0.56 -20.46
C ASN A 316 -31.36 -0.07 -21.82
N ASP A 317 -30.08 0.12 -22.06
CA ASP A 317 -29.51 0.52 -23.35
C ASP A 317 -29.72 -0.59 -24.40
N VAL A 318 -29.40 -1.84 -24.03
CA VAL A 318 -29.55 -3.00 -24.92
C VAL A 318 -30.99 -3.27 -25.29
N ILE A 319 -31.91 -3.27 -24.31
CA ILE A 319 -33.35 -3.50 -24.62
C ILE A 319 -33.93 -2.36 -25.44
N GLY A 320 -33.52 -1.11 -25.18
CA GLY A 320 -33.92 0.05 -25.99
C GLY A 320 -33.54 -0.11 -27.46
N SER A 321 -32.29 -0.50 -27.72
CA SER A 321 -31.78 -0.70 -29.08
C SER A 321 -32.51 -1.84 -29.80
N ILE A 322 -32.78 -2.96 -29.11
CA ILE A 322 -33.46 -4.11 -29.74
C ILE A 322 -34.92 -3.81 -30.02
N LEU A 323 -35.66 -3.15 -29.09
CA LEU A 323 -37.05 -2.79 -29.27
C LEU A 323 -37.30 -1.82 -30.44
N GLN A 324 -36.34 -0.98 -30.76
CA GLN A 324 -36.40 -0.06 -31.88
C GLN A 324 -36.00 -0.69 -33.21
N SER A 325 -35.41 -1.88 -33.19
CA SER A 325 -34.90 -2.56 -34.40
C SER A 325 -35.97 -3.42 -35.03
N PRO A 326 -36.34 -3.20 -36.32
CA PRO A 326 -37.21 -4.11 -37.06
C PRO A 326 -36.50 -5.43 -37.44
N LYS A 327 -35.18 -5.52 -37.30
CA LYS A 327 -34.38 -6.66 -37.76
C LYS A 327 -34.03 -7.65 -36.65
N CYS A 328 -34.09 -7.24 -35.41
CA CYS A 328 -33.76 -8.07 -34.26
C CYS A 328 -34.92 -8.12 -33.27
N THR A 329 -35.53 -9.29 -33.08
CA THR A 329 -36.64 -9.52 -32.14
C THR A 329 -36.24 -10.45 -31.00
N ALA A 330 -34.96 -10.68 -30.79
CA ALA A 330 -34.46 -11.56 -29.75
C ALA A 330 -34.87 -11.06 -28.35
N PRO A 331 -35.37 -11.95 -27.46
CA PRO A 331 -35.67 -11.58 -26.08
C PRO A 331 -34.39 -11.17 -25.35
N VAL A 332 -34.47 -10.07 -24.60
CA VAL A 332 -33.36 -9.58 -23.75
C VAL A 332 -33.61 -9.99 -22.31
N ARG A 333 -32.61 -10.59 -21.66
CA ARG A 333 -32.65 -10.99 -20.26
C ARG A 333 -31.56 -10.30 -19.50
N SER A 334 -31.88 -9.78 -18.32
CA SER A 334 -30.92 -9.18 -17.38
C SER A 334 -30.42 -10.21 -16.38
N HIS A 335 -29.12 -10.25 -16.17
CA HIS A 335 -28.47 -11.04 -15.14
C HIS A 335 -27.58 -10.11 -14.32
N LYS A 336 -27.84 -10.06 -13.01
CA LYS A 336 -27.21 -9.12 -12.10
C LYS A 336 -25.96 -9.74 -11.45
N LEU A 337 -24.83 -9.06 -11.57
CA LEU A 337 -23.58 -9.43 -10.96
C LEU A 337 -23.32 -8.52 -9.75
N VAL A 338 -23.58 -9.02 -8.56
CA VAL A 338 -23.15 -8.35 -7.32
C VAL A 338 -21.62 -8.54 -7.15
N PRO A 339 -20.92 -7.65 -6.43
CA PRO A 339 -19.46 -7.66 -6.36
C PRO A 339 -18.84 -8.99 -5.90
N GLU A 340 -19.46 -9.67 -4.95
CA GLU A 340 -19.02 -10.99 -4.48
C GLU A 340 -19.12 -12.05 -5.56
N LEU A 341 -20.24 -12.10 -6.26
CA LEU A 341 -20.47 -13.03 -7.38
C LEU A 341 -19.52 -12.73 -8.55
N TYR A 342 -19.33 -11.44 -8.87
CA TYR A 342 -18.38 -11.00 -9.89
C TYR A 342 -16.96 -11.52 -9.57
N GLY A 343 -16.50 -11.37 -8.33
CA GLY A 343 -15.18 -11.86 -7.90
C GLY A 343 -15.04 -13.37 -8.06
N GLN A 344 -16.07 -14.15 -7.68
CA GLN A 344 -16.08 -15.60 -7.82
C GLN A 344 -16.01 -16.05 -9.30
N ILE A 345 -16.77 -15.38 -10.16
CA ILE A 345 -16.84 -15.73 -11.59
C ILE A 345 -15.52 -15.39 -12.32
N VAL A 346 -14.91 -14.26 -11.98
CA VAL A 346 -13.64 -13.83 -12.58
C VAL A 346 -12.48 -14.75 -12.18
N SER A 347 -12.50 -15.24 -10.93
CA SER A 347 -11.40 -16.03 -10.38
C SER A 347 -11.50 -17.55 -10.67
N SER A 348 -12.67 -18.07 -11.08
CA SER A 348 -12.87 -19.52 -11.20
C SER A 348 -13.68 -19.92 -12.43
N THR A 349 -13.08 -20.74 -13.27
CA THR A 349 -13.76 -21.34 -14.44
C THR A 349 -14.98 -22.16 -14.06
N ARG A 350 -14.99 -22.79 -12.90
CA ARG A 350 -16.13 -23.55 -12.39
C ARG A 350 -17.31 -22.63 -12.12
N HIS A 351 -17.11 -21.55 -11.38
CA HIS A 351 -18.15 -20.57 -11.10
C HIS A 351 -18.65 -19.90 -12.39
N LEU A 352 -17.75 -19.65 -13.34
CA LEU A 352 -18.10 -19.10 -14.65
C LEU A 352 -19.03 -20.07 -15.42
N ILE A 353 -18.72 -21.38 -15.49
CA ILE A 353 -19.55 -22.39 -16.14
C ILE A 353 -20.90 -22.52 -15.43
N ASP A 354 -20.90 -22.61 -14.11
CA ASP A 354 -22.12 -22.70 -13.31
C ASP A 354 -23.02 -21.49 -13.57
N PHE A 355 -22.47 -20.29 -13.64
CA PHE A 355 -23.24 -19.08 -13.94
C PHE A 355 -23.77 -19.06 -15.37
N ILE A 356 -22.95 -19.45 -16.37
CA ILE A 356 -23.43 -19.60 -17.76
C ILE A 356 -24.60 -20.61 -17.82
N SER A 357 -24.46 -21.74 -17.16
CA SER A 357 -25.47 -22.78 -17.13
C SER A 357 -26.79 -22.35 -16.47
N GLN A 358 -26.72 -21.46 -15.51
CA GLN A 358 -27.90 -20.90 -14.82
C GLN A 358 -28.57 -19.79 -15.63
N THR A 359 -27.80 -19.03 -16.39
CA THR A 359 -28.27 -17.82 -17.05
C THR A 359 -28.67 -18.00 -18.51
N LEU A 360 -28.03 -18.94 -19.21
CA LEU A 360 -28.28 -19.23 -20.62
C LEU A 360 -29.03 -20.54 -20.79
N PRO A 361 -29.90 -20.67 -21.84
CA PRO A 361 -30.57 -21.89 -22.15
C PRO A 361 -29.67 -22.90 -22.91
N VAL A 362 -28.56 -23.27 -22.24
CA VAL A 362 -27.60 -24.23 -22.81
C VAL A 362 -27.87 -25.63 -22.27
N ALA A 363 -28.06 -26.60 -23.17
CA ALA A 363 -28.28 -27.99 -22.81
C ALA A 363 -26.95 -28.77 -22.91
N TRP A 364 -26.06 -28.57 -21.96
CA TRP A 364 -24.84 -29.39 -21.89
C TRP A 364 -25.14 -30.70 -21.13
N PHE A 365 -25.00 -31.84 -21.81
CA PHE A 365 -25.04 -33.13 -21.13
C PHE A 365 -23.86 -33.29 -20.13
N VAL A 366 -22.73 -32.72 -20.48
CA VAL A 366 -21.55 -32.59 -19.62
C VAL A 366 -21.05 -31.16 -19.78
N PRO A 367 -20.87 -30.37 -18.69
CA PRO A 367 -20.32 -29.03 -18.78
C PRO A 367 -18.94 -29.07 -19.47
N PRO A 368 -18.64 -28.10 -20.36
CA PRO A 368 -17.32 -28.03 -20.98
C PRO A 368 -16.24 -27.79 -19.92
N LYS A 369 -15.12 -28.50 -20.06
CA LYS A 369 -13.94 -28.27 -19.23
C LYS A 369 -13.18 -27.07 -19.84
N LEU A 370 -13.30 -25.91 -19.25
CA LEU A 370 -12.62 -24.71 -19.73
C LEU A 370 -11.14 -24.73 -19.29
N ASN A 371 -10.26 -24.44 -20.23
CA ASN A 371 -8.83 -24.27 -19.98
C ASN A 371 -8.35 -22.93 -20.56
N PRO A 372 -8.31 -21.84 -19.78
CA PRO A 372 -7.91 -20.52 -20.26
C PRO A 372 -6.43 -20.44 -20.61
N LEU A 373 -5.59 -21.23 -19.95
CA LEU A 373 -4.14 -21.29 -20.24
C LEU A 373 -3.80 -22.22 -21.42
N ARG A 374 -4.72 -23.09 -21.80
CA ARG A 374 -4.49 -24.19 -22.81
C ARG A 374 -3.23 -24.98 -22.45
N ASP A 375 -2.15 -24.91 -23.26
CA ASP A 375 -0.89 -25.60 -23.02
C ASP A 375 0.15 -24.69 -22.33
N GLY A 376 -0.31 -23.74 -21.52
CA GLY A 376 0.54 -22.82 -20.81
C GLY A 376 1.02 -23.35 -19.46
N HIS A 377 1.99 -22.63 -18.88
CA HIS A 377 2.57 -22.90 -17.57
C HIS A 377 2.27 -21.75 -16.60
N LYS A 378 1.95 -22.11 -15.36
CA LYS A 378 1.72 -21.16 -14.25
C LYS A 378 2.80 -21.33 -13.18
N ILE A 379 3.54 -20.28 -12.90
CA ILE A 379 4.58 -20.22 -11.87
C ILE A 379 4.14 -19.19 -10.80
N VAL A 380 4.20 -19.56 -9.55
CA VAL A 380 3.84 -18.68 -8.43
C VAL A 380 5.07 -18.38 -7.58
N LEU A 381 5.29 -17.09 -7.31
CA LEU A 381 6.41 -16.62 -6.49
C LEU A 381 5.88 -15.83 -5.29
N TYR A 382 6.26 -16.26 -4.09
CA TYR A 382 5.94 -15.56 -2.83
C TYR A 382 7.15 -14.79 -2.33
N THR A 383 7.00 -13.50 -2.15
CA THR A 383 8.03 -12.58 -1.65
C THR A 383 7.48 -11.68 -0.55
N THR A 384 8.35 -11.00 0.17
CA THR A 384 7.98 -9.95 1.12
C THR A 384 8.44 -8.60 0.59
N PRO A 385 7.60 -7.55 0.63
CA PRO A 385 7.90 -6.24 0.05
C PRO A 385 9.23 -5.61 0.51
N SER A 386 9.61 -5.84 1.75
CA SER A 386 10.84 -5.29 2.36
C SER A 386 12.06 -6.20 2.26
N SER A 387 11.92 -7.39 1.67
CA SER A 387 13.03 -8.36 1.58
C SER A 387 13.98 -8.06 0.42
N PRO A 388 15.25 -8.51 0.50
CA PRO A 388 16.18 -8.47 -0.63
C PRO A 388 15.66 -9.20 -1.88
N SER A 389 14.77 -10.18 -1.66
CA SER A 389 14.17 -10.99 -2.74
C SER A 389 12.95 -10.35 -3.39
N ALA A 390 12.54 -9.15 -3.00
CA ALA A 390 11.34 -8.50 -3.56
C ALA A 390 11.40 -8.27 -5.09
N ALA A 391 12.61 -8.15 -5.70
CA ALA A 391 12.79 -8.07 -7.16
C ALA A 391 12.73 -9.40 -7.88
N LEU A 392 12.72 -10.51 -7.16
CA LEU A 392 12.78 -11.85 -7.73
C LEU A 392 11.75 -12.07 -8.84
N PRO A 393 10.47 -11.69 -8.70
CA PRO A 393 9.50 -11.92 -9.77
C PRO A 393 9.87 -11.24 -11.08
N ASN A 394 10.34 -9.99 -11.02
CA ASN A 394 10.76 -9.25 -12.19
C ASN A 394 11.99 -9.87 -12.87
N PHE A 395 12.98 -10.30 -12.08
CA PHE A 395 14.15 -10.98 -12.62
C PHE A 395 13.80 -12.36 -13.21
N ALA A 396 12.92 -13.12 -12.57
CA ALA A 396 12.47 -14.42 -13.07
C ALA A 396 11.66 -14.30 -14.37
N ALA A 397 10.82 -13.28 -14.49
CA ALA A 397 9.97 -13.05 -15.66
C ALA A 397 10.74 -12.48 -16.87
N ARG A 398 11.76 -11.66 -16.65
CA ARG A 398 12.43 -10.87 -17.70
C ARG A 398 12.99 -11.67 -18.88
N PRO A 399 13.59 -12.87 -18.71
CA PRO A 399 14.01 -13.69 -19.82
C PRO A 399 12.86 -14.13 -20.73
N PHE A 400 11.69 -14.38 -20.16
CA PHE A 400 10.49 -14.79 -20.90
C PHE A 400 9.81 -13.58 -21.56
N LEU A 401 9.70 -12.45 -20.87
CA LEU A 401 9.18 -11.19 -21.42
C LEU A 401 10.00 -10.69 -22.61
N SER A 402 11.28 -11.05 -22.66
CA SER A 402 12.19 -10.69 -23.78
C SER A 402 12.14 -11.70 -24.94
N SER A 403 11.48 -12.84 -24.78
CA SER A 403 11.42 -13.90 -25.79
C SER A 403 10.54 -13.52 -27.00
N LEU A 404 10.92 -14.00 -28.18
CA LEU A 404 10.13 -13.81 -29.39
C LEU A 404 9.12 -14.96 -29.61
N SER A 405 9.30 -16.10 -28.97
CA SER A 405 8.51 -17.33 -29.15
C SER A 405 7.57 -17.63 -27.97
N ILE A 406 7.71 -16.93 -26.87
CA ILE A 406 6.91 -17.14 -25.65
C ILE A 406 6.09 -15.91 -25.37
N ARG A 407 4.83 -16.07 -25.03
CA ARG A 407 4.02 -15.04 -24.38
C ARG A 407 4.17 -15.17 -22.88
N ALA A 408 4.46 -14.07 -22.22
CA ALA A 408 4.63 -14.03 -20.80
C ALA A 408 3.78 -12.90 -20.20
N ARG A 409 3.17 -13.18 -19.06
CA ARG A 409 2.42 -12.22 -18.26
C ARG A 409 2.79 -12.39 -16.81
N LEU A 410 3.25 -11.33 -16.17
CA LEU A 410 3.55 -11.29 -14.73
C LEU A 410 2.49 -10.42 -14.04
N LEU A 411 1.68 -11.03 -13.19
CA LEU A 411 0.71 -10.35 -12.37
C LEU A 411 1.18 -10.37 -10.92
N THR A 412 1.20 -9.20 -10.27
CA THR A 412 1.62 -9.06 -8.87
C THR A 412 0.45 -8.65 -7.99
N GLN A 413 0.22 -9.40 -6.91
CA GLN A 413 -0.85 -9.17 -5.95
C GLN A 413 -0.27 -9.05 -4.55
N GLY A 414 -0.75 -8.10 -3.78
CA GLY A 414 -0.32 -7.87 -2.41
C GLY A 414 -1.35 -8.35 -1.39
N ASP A 415 -0.86 -8.83 -0.26
CA ASP A 415 -1.62 -9.06 0.95
C ASP A 415 -0.92 -8.33 2.09
N ALA A 416 -1.52 -7.25 2.55
CA ALA A 416 -0.94 -6.39 3.59
C ALA A 416 -1.28 -6.87 5.02
N PHE A 417 -2.23 -7.79 5.17
CA PHE A 417 -2.85 -8.08 6.48
C PHE A 417 -2.54 -9.46 7.04
N SER A 418 -2.32 -10.47 6.20
CA SER A 418 -2.11 -11.85 6.68
C SER A 418 -0.78 -12.03 7.40
N LYS A 419 0.21 -11.17 7.14
CA LYS A 419 1.52 -11.21 7.77
C LYS A 419 2.06 -9.80 8.02
N PRO A 420 2.70 -9.53 9.17
CA PRO A 420 3.47 -8.32 9.39
C PRO A 420 4.50 -8.06 8.29
N GLY A 421 4.48 -6.87 7.70
CA GLY A 421 5.32 -6.51 6.56
C GLY A 421 4.75 -6.91 5.19
N GLY A 422 3.60 -7.58 5.18
CA GLY A 422 2.90 -7.98 3.97
C GLY A 422 3.52 -9.17 3.24
N VAL A 423 2.75 -9.73 2.31
CA VAL A 423 3.17 -10.78 1.37
C VAL A 423 2.84 -10.31 -0.04
N VAL A 424 3.70 -10.62 -0.98
CA VAL A 424 3.46 -10.40 -2.40
C VAL A 424 3.47 -11.75 -3.10
N ARG A 425 2.35 -12.07 -3.75
CA ARG A 425 2.25 -13.18 -4.70
C ARG A 425 2.41 -12.63 -6.10
N SER A 426 3.36 -13.17 -6.83
CA SER A 426 3.53 -12.86 -8.25
C SER A 426 3.28 -14.13 -9.07
N THR A 427 2.35 -14.05 -10.00
CA THR A 427 1.98 -15.15 -10.89
C THR A 427 2.55 -14.88 -12.26
N LEU A 428 3.44 -15.73 -12.71
CA LEU A 428 4.01 -15.70 -14.05
C LEU A 428 3.32 -16.75 -14.92
N LEU A 429 2.59 -16.30 -15.94
CA LEU A 429 1.90 -17.11 -16.91
C LEU A 429 2.72 -17.15 -18.21
N LEU A 430 2.99 -18.33 -18.71
CA LEU A 430 3.75 -18.56 -19.92
C LEU A 430 2.96 -19.40 -20.92
N SER A 431 2.92 -19.02 -22.18
CA SER A 431 2.34 -19.82 -23.26
C SER A 431 3.15 -19.68 -24.56
N GLN A 432 2.97 -20.62 -25.49
CA GLN A 432 3.58 -20.49 -26.80
C GLN A 432 2.93 -19.35 -27.58
N LYS A 433 3.74 -18.56 -28.27
CA LYS A 433 3.24 -17.52 -29.16
C LYS A 433 2.64 -18.15 -30.40
N SER A 434 1.34 -17.95 -30.57
CA SER A 434 0.66 -18.26 -31.84
C SER A 434 0.08 -16.98 -32.40
N ASP A 435 -0.06 -16.89 -33.73
CA ASP A 435 -0.55 -15.68 -34.42
C ASP A 435 -2.01 -15.33 -34.08
N THR A 436 -2.72 -16.23 -33.40
CA THR A 436 -4.17 -16.14 -33.19
C THR A 436 -4.60 -16.01 -31.72
N THR A 437 -3.66 -16.00 -30.78
CA THR A 437 -4.02 -15.99 -29.34
C THR A 437 -3.57 -14.73 -28.64
N ASP A 438 -4.52 -14.13 -27.90
CA ASP A 438 -4.21 -13.08 -26.94
C ASP A 438 -3.32 -13.57 -25.78
N ALA A 439 -2.78 -12.66 -24.99
CA ALA A 439 -2.00 -13.01 -23.80
C ALA A 439 -2.82 -13.92 -22.86
N PRO A 440 -2.18 -14.88 -22.17
CA PRO A 440 -2.88 -15.79 -21.27
C PRO A 440 -3.61 -14.98 -20.17
N VAL A 441 -4.83 -15.40 -19.87
CA VAL A 441 -5.67 -14.82 -18.81
C VAL A 441 -5.64 -15.76 -17.61
N GLU A 442 -5.45 -15.19 -16.42
CA GLU A 442 -5.51 -15.95 -15.18
C GLU A 442 -6.96 -16.18 -14.77
N LEU A 443 -7.38 -17.44 -14.87
CA LEU A 443 -8.58 -17.95 -14.22
C LEU A 443 -8.19 -19.19 -13.42
N GLU A 444 -8.73 -19.31 -12.21
CA GLU A 444 -8.57 -20.55 -11.45
C GLU A 444 -9.36 -21.69 -12.11
N VAL A 445 -8.72 -22.82 -12.30
CA VAL A 445 -9.40 -24.03 -12.73
C VAL A 445 -9.99 -24.68 -11.48
N GLY A 446 -11.28 -24.47 -11.26
CA GLY A 446 -11.98 -24.79 -10.01
C GLY A 446 -11.69 -26.17 -9.44
N GLY A 447 -10.90 -26.22 -8.37
CA GLY A 447 -10.58 -27.41 -7.61
C GLY A 447 -9.55 -28.35 -8.22
N GLU A 448 -9.02 -28.08 -9.43
CA GLU A 448 -7.90 -28.83 -10.01
C GLU A 448 -6.59 -28.03 -9.85
N PRO A 449 -5.50 -28.69 -9.44
CA PRO A 449 -4.19 -28.05 -9.36
C PRO A 449 -3.75 -27.52 -10.73
N ASP A 450 -3.35 -26.27 -10.81
CA ASP A 450 -2.94 -25.62 -12.07
C ASP A 450 -1.51 -25.03 -12.04
N THR A 451 -0.88 -24.97 -10.86
CA THR A 451 0.45 -24.39 -10.68
C THR A 451 1.57 -25.40 -10.96
N ASP A 452 2.45 -25.08 -11.92
CA ASP A 452 3.55 -25.95 -12.36
C ASP A 452 4.83 -25.77 -11.54
N PHE A 453 5.03 -24.61 -10.90
CA PHE A 453 6.23 -24.34 -10.12
C PHE A 453 5.94 -23.28 -9.05
N VAL A 454 6.49 -23.48 -7.84
CA VAL A 454 6.38 -22.52 -6.74
C VAL A 454 7.74 -22.08 -6.25
N VAL A 455 7.91 -20.78 -6.02
CA VAL A 455 9.10 -20.20 -5.38
C VAL A 455 8.68 -19.48 -4.12
N VAL A 456 9.25 -19.86 -2.98
CA VAL A 456 9.01 -19.23 -1.68
C VAL A 456 10.28 -18.53 -1.23
N ALA A 457 10.31 -17.21 -1.37
CA ALA A 457 11.47 -16.41 -1.00
C ALA A 457 11.48 -15.96 0.46
N ASP A 458 10.40 -16.19 1.18
CA ASP A 458 10.30 -15.95 2.62
C ASP A 458 9.98 -17.25 3.37
N GLN A 459 11.00 -17.80 4.00
CA GLN A 459 10.87 -19.04 4.76
C GLN A 459 9.84 -19.00 5.90
N SER A 460 9.50 -17.82 6.41
CA SER A 460 8.51 -17.70 7.49
C SER A 460 7.09 -18.11 7.05
N LEU A 461 6.78 -17.99 5.76
CA LEU A 461 5.50 -18.40 5.19
C LEU A 461 5.28 -19.90 5.30
N LEU A 462 6.35 -20.70 5.24
CA LEU A 462 6.28 -22.17 5.37
C LEU A 462 5.78 -22.65 6.73
N LYS A 463 5.84 -21.78 7.75
CA LYS A 463 5.41 -22.10 9.13
C LYS A 463 3.94 -21.80 9.37
N THR A 464 3.36 -20.89 8.62
CA THR A 464 2.08 -20.26 8.99
C THR A 464 1.05 -20.20 7.87
N HIS A 465 1.47 -20.18 6.61
CA HIS A 465 0.58 -19.90 5.47
C HIS A 465 0.49 -21.08 4.50
N ASN A 466 -0.66 -21.16 3.80
CA ASN A 466 -0.88 -22.13 2.76
C ASN A 466 -0.26 -21.69 1.44
N VAL A 467 1.03 -21.98 1.24
CA VAL A 467 1.79 -21.61 0.02
C VAL A 467 1.69 -22.64 -1.11
N LEU A 468 1.10 -23.80 -0.86
CA LEU A 468 1.02 -24.93 -1.80
C LEU A 468 -0.38 -25.11 -2.39
N ASP A 469 -1.26 -24.12 -2.20
CA ASP A 469 -2.60 -24.21 -2.79
C ASP A 469 -2.53 -24.24 -4.32
N GLY A 470 -3.28 -25.18 -4.94
CA GLY A 470 -3.35 -25.34 -6.39
C GLY A 470 -2.08 -25.86 -7.08
N VAL A 471 -1.12 -26.42 -6.35
CA VAL A 471 0.13 -26.96 -6.93
C VAL A 471 -0.10 -28.35 -7.53
N LYS A 472 0.33 -28.55 -8.79
CA LYS A 472 0.21 -29.85 -9.47
C LYS A 472 1.12 -30.92 -8.84
N PRO A 473 0.69 -32.17 -8.77
CA PRO A 473 1.56 -33.27 -8.34
C PRO A 473 2.84 -33.37 -9.19
N GLY A 474 3.98 -33.61 -8.53
CA GLY A 474 5.29 -33.70 -9.16
C GLY A 474 5.94 -32.39 -9.54
N SER A 475 5.33 -31.24 -9.20
CA SER A 475 5.86 -29.90 -9.49
C SER A 475 7.10 -29.56 -8.70
N GLY A 476 7.87 -28.56 -9.18
CA GLY A 476 9.04 -28.03 -8.48
C GLY A 476 8.67 -27.03 -7.39
N LEU A 477 9.35 -27.12 -6.25
CA LEU A 477 9.28 -26.16 -5.14
C LEU A 477 10.68 -25.64 -4.83
N LEU A 478 10.92 -24.36 -5.04
CA LEU A 478 12.18 -23.69 -4.70
C LEU A 478 12.02 -22.84 -3.43
N LEU A 479 12.82 -23.14 -2.42
CA LEU A 479 12.83 -22.45 -1.14
C LEU A 479 14.10 -21.60 -1.00
N VAL A 480 13.94 -20.34 -0.66
CA VAL A 480 15.06 -19.46 -0.31
C VAL A 480 15.24 -19.52 1.21
N THR A 481 16.18 -20.34 1.63
CA THR A 481 16.40 -20.60 3.07
C THR A 481 17.83 -21.07 3.35
N PRO A 482 18.42 -20.72 4.49
CA PRO A 482 19.67 -21.31 4.94
C PRO A 482 19.47 -22.69 5.59
N TRP A 483 18.23 -23.14 5.80
CA TRP A 483 17.93 -24.38 6.51
C TRP A 483 18.40 -25.61 5.72
N ASN A 484 18.98 -26.57 6.43
CA ASN A 484 19.24 -27.91 5.93
C ASN A 484 17.96 -28.77 5.95
N ALA A 485 18.02 -30.00 5.46
CA ALA A 485 16.87 -30.90 5.36
C ALA A 485 16.16 -31.14 6.71
N ASP A 486 16.95 -31.38 7.78
CA ASP A 486 16.41 -31.66 9.12
C ASP A 486 15.76 -30.39 9.73
N GLU A 487 16.37 -29.24 9.50
CA GLU A 487 15.82 -27.94 9.92
C GLU A 487 14.53 -27.58 9.16
N ILE A 488 14.44 -27.91 7.88
CA ILE A 488 13.22 -27.73 7.09
C ILE A 488 12.09 -28.58 7.69
N ILE A 489 12.35 -29.85 7.95
CA ILE A 489 11.37 -30.77 8.54
C ILE A 489 10.90 -30.26 9.92
N SER A 490 11.84 -29.78 10.74
CA SER A 490 11.51 -29.29 12.10
C SER A 490 10.81 -27.93 12.11
N ASN A 491 11.07 -27.05 11.15
CA ASN A 491 10.56 -25.69 11.11
C ASN A 491 9.33 -25.48 10.22
N MET A 492 9.03 -26.41 9.32
CA MET A 492 7.90 -26.31 8.41
C MET A 492 6.61 -26.77 9.12
N HIS A 493 5.48 -26.20 8.73
CA HIS A 493 4.19 -26.63 9.26
C HIS A 493 3.90 -28.09 8.87
N PRO A 494 3.42 -28.95 9.77
CA PRO A 494 3.18 -30.36 9.48
C PRO A 494 2.25 -30.61 8.27
N ARG A 495 1.19 -29.82 8.09
CA ARG A 495 0.30 -29.90 6.93
C ARG A 495 1.02 -29.61 5.61
N THR A 496 1.95 -28.65 5.61
CA THR A 496 2.77 -28.32 4.42
C THR A 496 3.68 -29.48 4.07
N LEU A 497 4.29 -30.13 5.08
CA LEU A 497 5.13 -31.34 4.87
C LEU A 497 4.31 -32.50 4.28
N VAL A 498 3.12 -32.75 4.82
CA VAL A 498 2.20 -33.77 4.30
C VAL A 498 1.82 -33.47 2.84
N ALA A 499 1.47 -32.24 2.52
CA ALA A 499 1.12 -31.81 1.18
C ALA A 499 2.29 -32.00 0.17
N ILE A 500 3.53 -31.72 0.59
CA ILE A 500 4.73 -31.96 -0.22
C ILE A 500 4.90 -33.47 -0.52
N GLN A 501 4.72 -34.32 0.48
CA GLN A 501 4.86 -35.79 0.34
C GLN A 501 3.73 -36.39 -0.51
N GLU A 502 2.48 -36.05 -0.23
CA GLU A 502 1.32 -36.54 -0.97
C GLU A 502 1.32 -36.12 -2.43
N SER A 503 1.74 -34.90 -2.73
CA SER A 503 1.85 -34.38 -4.09
C SER A 503 3.18 -34.78 -4.77
N GLY A 504 4.13 -35.38 -4.07
CA GLY A 504 5.43 -35.80 -4.65
C GLY A 504 6.24 -34.63 -5.20
N LEU A 505 6.22 -33.47 -4.53
CA LEU A 505 6.89 -32.26 -4.99
C LEU A 505 8.42 -32.42 -4.95
N GLN A 506 9.08 -31.87 -5.97
CA GLN A 506 10.55 -31.83 -6.03
C GLN A 506 11.04 -30.58 -5.30
N VAL A 507 11.63 -30.75 -4.12
CA VAL A 507 12.06 -29.65 -3.26
C VAL A 507 13.51 -29.27 -3.49
N TYR A 508 13.76 -28.00 -3.70
CA TYR A 508 15.09 -27.43 -3.89
C TYR A 508 15.28 -26.25 -2.94
N THR A 509 16.50 -26.03 -2.48
CA THR A 509 16.88 -24.90 -1.65
C THR A 509 18.01 -24.09 -2.25
N VAL A 510 17.96 -22.77 -2.00
CA VAL A 510 19.03 -21.83 -2.29
C VAL A 510 19.33 -21.03 -1.04
N ASN A 511 20.61 -21.04 -0.63
CA ASN A 511 21.09 -20.20 0.48
C ASN A 511 21.70 -18.92 -0.07
N THR A 512 21.12 -17.77 0.28
CA THR A 512 21.55 -16.44 -0.19
C THR A 512 22.44 -15.68 0.81
N GLN A 513 22.71 -16.24 2.00
CA GLN A 513 23.53 -15.57 3.03
C GLN A 513 24.99 -15.35 2.63
N THR A 514 25.44 -16.01 1.57
CA THR A 514 26.84 -15.90 1.09
C THR A 514 27.04 -14.87 -0.02
N ALA A 515 25.98 -14.29 -0.56
CA ALA A 515 26.03 -13.39 -1.72
C ALA A 515 25.92 -11.90 -1.33
N GLN A 516 26.92 -11.12 -1.65
CA GLN A 516 27.05 -9.74 -1.17
C GLN A 516 26.18 -8.67 -1.86
N ASN A 517 25.41 -8.92 -2.93
CA ASN A 517 24.58 -7.85 -3.57
C ASN A 517 23.55 -8.30 -4.62
N SER A 518 23.20 -9.59 -4.75
CA SER A 518 22.35 -10.04 -5.86
C SER A 518 21.37 -11.15 -5.52
N ASP A 519 20.89 -11.21 -4.29
CA ASP A 519 20.06 -12.32 -3.79
C ASP A 519 18.89 -12.65 -4.71
N ALA A 520 18.10 -11.66 -5.14
CA ALA A 520 16.97 -11.87 -6.02
C ALA A 520 17.36 -12.38 -7.42
N LEU A 521 18.47 -11.90 -7.98
CA LEU A 521 18.95 -12.35 -9.30
C LEU A 521 19.51 -13.77 -9.22
N SER A 522 20.29 -14.11 -8.19
CA SER A 522 20.81 -15.47 -7.99
C SER A 522 19.69 -16.50 -7.86
N VAL A 523 18.64 -16.18 -7.09
CA VAL A 523 17.44 -17.03 -6.98
C VAL A 523 16.71 -17.15 -8.32
N ALA A 524 16.58 -16.06 -9.10
CA ALA A 524 15.96 -16.09 -10.42
C ALA A 524 16.75 -16.98 -11.41
N LEU A 525 18.08 -16.95 -11.35
CA LEU A 525 18.94 -17.83 -12.16
C LEU A 525 18.81 -19.30 -11.75
N ALA A 526 18.73 -19.59 -10.44
CA ALA A 526 18.46 -20.93 -9.93
C ALA A 526 17.08 -21.43 -10.36
N PHE A 527 16.06 -20.58 -10.29
CA PHE A 527 14.73 -20.89 -10.81
C PHE A 527 14.78 -21.23 -12.31
N LEU A 528 15.44 -20.41 -13.14
CA LEU A 528 15.58 -20.67 -14.59
C LEU A 528 16.23 -22.04 -14.86
N ARG A 529 17.27 -22.40 -14.12
CA ARG A 529 17.88 -23.73 -14.23
C ARG A 529 16.87 -24.83 -13.98
N LEU A 530 16.12 -24.75 -12.89
CA LEU A 530 15.16 -25.78 -12.51
C LEU A 530 13.98 -25.85 -13.51
N TYR A 531 13.43 -24.71 -13.88
CA TYR A 531 12.30 -24.60 -14.79
C TYR A 531 12.63 -25.16 -16.19
N LEU A 532 13.84 -24.90 -16.69
CA LEU A 532 14.31 -25.43 -17.98
C LEU A 532 14.70 -26.92 -17.90
N GLY A 533 14.79 -27.51 -16.73
CA GLY A 533 15.07 -28.93 -16.51
C GLY A 533 16.35 -29.39 -17.22
N SER A 534 16.27 -30.41 -18.06
CA SER A 534 17.43 -30.94 -18.80
C SER A 534 18.06 -29.96 -19.80
N PHE A 535 17.32 -28.94 -20.23
CA PHE A 535 17.82 -27.85 -21.10
C PHE A 535 18.50 -26.74 -20.33
N GLY A 536 18.31 -26.67 -19.01
CA GLY A 536 18.86 -25.65 -18.10
C GLY A 536 20.34 -25.80 -17.80
N THR A 537 21.18 -25.96 -18.84
CA THR A 537 22.65 -25.98 -18.66
C THR A 537 23.18 -24.59 -18.34
N GLU A 538 24.34 -24.53 -17.65
CA GLU A 538 24.98 -23.27 -17.28
C GLU A 538 25.15 -22.34 -18.49
N LYS A 539 25.56 -22.87 -19.64
CA LYS A 539 25.72 -22.08 -20.87
C LYS A 539 24.39 -21.52 -21.40
N VAL A 540 23.29 -22.27 -21.32
CA VAL A 540 21.97 -21.83 -21.79
C VAL A 540 21.44 -20.75 -20.86
N VAL A 541 21.51 -20.97 -19.55
CA VAL A 541 21.09 -19.96 -18.54
C VAL A 541 21.91 -18.70 -18.66
N THR A 542 23.23 -18.79 -18.84
CA THR A 542 24.11 -17.63 -19.06
C THR A 542 23.69 -16.83 -20.29
N ASN A 543 23.45 -17.49 -21.42
CA ASN A 543 23.04 -16.80 -22.66
C ASN A 543 21.68 -16.11 -22.51
N LEU A 544 20.72 -16.77 -21.89
CA LEU A 544 19.41 -16.16 -21.59
C LEU A 544 19.53 -14.95 -20.66
N ALA A 545 20.35 -15.07 -19.60
CA ALA A 545 20.59 -14.01 -18.66
C ALA A 545 21.30 -12.81 -19.32
N ILE A 546 22.33 -13.05 -20.14
CA ILE A 546 23.02 -12.00 -20.90
C ILE A 546 22.02 -11.27 -21.83
N ALA A 547 21.17 -12.01 -22.55
CA ALA A 547 20.18 -11.42 -23.44
C ALA A 547 19.16 -10.56 -22.68
N ALA A 548 18.70 -11.04 -21.51
CA ALA A 548 17.70 -10.36 -20.69
C ALA A 548 18.24 -9.13 -19.92
N PHE A 549 19.51 -9.16 -19.49
CA PHE A 549 20.10 -8.18 -18.59
C PHE A 549 21.30 -7.42 -19.20
N SER A 550 21.41 -7.38 -20.53
CA SER A 550 22.53 -6.74 -21.26
C SER A 550 22.75 -5.26 -20.92
N GLN A 551 21.70 -4.55 -20.54
CA GLN A 551 21.75 -3.12 -20.21
C GLN A 551 21.97 -2.83 -18.72
N GLU A 552 22.03 -3.86 -17.90
CA GLU A 552 22.17 -3.69 -16.44
C GLU A 552 23.64 -3.52 -16.04
N LYS A 553 23.86 -2.79 -14.94
CA LYS A 553 25.22 -2.51 -14.41
C LYS A 553 26.02 -3.76 -14.03
N PHE A 554 25.34 -4.87 -13.76
CA PHE A 554 25.96 -6.17 -13.42
C PHE A 554 26.15 -7.10 -14.61
N SER A 555 25.88 -6.66 -15.84
CA SER A 555 25.96 -7.48 -17.04
C SER A 555 27.32 -8.19 -17.22
N CYS A 556 28.41 -7.58 -16.80
CA CYS A 556 29.75 -8.18 -16.85
C CYS A 556 29.98 -9.29 -15.80
N GLN A 557 29.11 -9.45 -14.81
CA GLN A 557 29.25 -10.43 -13.73
C GLN A 557 28.29 -11.62 -13.91
N ILE A 558 27.43 -11.61 -14.93
CA ILE A 558 26.35 -12.61 -15.11
C ILE A 558 26.89 -14.04 -15.11
N SER A 559 27.99 -14.32 -15.77
CA SER A 559 28.57 -15.67 -15.82
C SER A 559 28.98 -16.19 -14.43
N ASN A 560 29.55 -15.33 -13.59
CA ASN A 560 29.91 -15.69 -12.22
C ASN A 560 28.67 -15.91 -11.36
N LEU A 561 27.64 -15.06 -11.51
CA LEU A 561 26.38 -15.20 -10.79
C LEU A 561 25.62 -16.48 -11.17
N VAL A 562 25.66 -16.89 -12.45
CA VAL A 562 25.09 -18.16 -12.88
C VAL A 562 25.84 -19.33 -12.25
N ALA A 563 27.19 -19.35 -12.29
CA ALA A 563 27.98 -20.38 -11.65
C ALA A 563 27.71 -20.48 -10.13
N GLU A 564 27.62 -19.34 -9.44
CA GLU A 564 27.28 -19.26 -8.03
C GLU A 564 25.86 -19.81 -7.76
N ALA A 565 24.87 -19.41 -8.55
CA ALA A 565 23.49 -19.91 -8.42
C ALA A 565 23.40 -21.43 -8.63
N PHE A 566 24.22 -21.99 -9.53
CA PHE A 566 24.29 -23.42 -9.77
C PHE A 566 24.93 -24.18 -8.61
N ASN A 567 25.94 -23.62 -7.96
CA ASN A 567 26.63 -24.22 -6.84
C ASN A 567 25.80 -24.16 -5.54
N ASN A 568 25.01 -23.13 -5.37
CA ASN A 568 24.20 -22.92 -4.16
C ASN A 568 22.85 -23.63 -4.21
N LEU A 569 22.51 -24.27 -5.32
CA LEU A 569 21.26 -25.00 -5.50
C LEU A 569 21.38 -26.43 -5.00
N VAL A 570 20.61 -26.80 -3.98
CA VAL A 570 20.61 -28.13 -3.37
C VAL A 570 19.23 -28.77 -3.51
N ALA A 571 19.19 -30.00 -4.04
CA ALA A 571 17.97 -30.82 -4.01
C ALA A 571 17.81 -31.48 -2.64
N ILE A 572 16.60 -31.46 -2.09
CA ILE A 572 16.32 -32.03 -0.77
C ILE A 572 15.23 -33.09 -0.89
N GLU A 573 15.52 -34.30 -0.39
CA GLU A 573 14.53 -35.35 -0.21
C GLU A 573 13.91 -35.23 1.20
N ILE A 574 12.61 -34.93 1.23
CA ILE A 574 11.85 -34.92 2.46
C ILE A 574 11.34 -36.34 2.73
N SER A 575 12.23 -37.20 3.28
CA SER A 575 11.93 -38.58 3.66
C SER A 575 11.84 -38.67 5.19
N GLY A 576 10.71 -38.39 5.78
CA GLY A 576 10.43 -38.60 7.18
C GLY A 576 8.99 -39.07 7.37
N ASN A 577 8.80 -40.13 8.18
CA ASN A 577 7.46 -40.44 8.66
C ASN A 577 6.98 -39.28 9.54
N VAL A 578 6.16 -38.41 8.98
CA VAL A 578 5.38 -37.44 9.77
C VAL A 578 4.38 -38.26 10.58
N THR A 579 4.86 -38.79 11.71
CA THR A 579 4.04 -39.61 12.60
C THR A 579 3.02 -38.74 13.30
N GLY A 580 1.84 -39.04 13.08
CA GLY A 580 0.54 -39.05 13.72
C GLY A 580 0.15 -38.16 14.89
N ASP A 581 0.98 -37.32 15.46
CA ASP A 581 0.55 -36.37 16.52
C ASP A 581 0.13 -34.99 15.98
N ALA A 582 0.23 -34.78 14.67
CA ALA A 582 -0.26 -33.56 13.99
C ALA A 582 -1.80 -33.48 13.90
N ALA A 583 -2.51 -34.53 14.27
CA ALA A 583 -3.97 -34.60 14.18
C ALA A 583 -4.70 -34.05 15.40
N SER A 584 -4.02 -33.73 16.52
CA SER A 584 -4.67 -33.31 17.77
C SER A 584 -4.58 -31.84 18.12
N GLY A 585 -3.92 -31.01 17.30
CA GLY A 585 -3.91 -29.54 17.45
C GLY A 585 -4.46 -28.89 16.19
N GLU A 586 -5.60 -28.21 16.28
CA GLU A 586 -6.20 -27.38 15.22
C GLU A 586 -5.37 -26.12 14.92
N VAL A 587 -4.12 -26.26 14.53
CA VAL A 587 -3.40 -25.14 13.94
C VAL A 587 -3.80 -25.09 12.47
N ILE A 588 -4.71 -24.20 12.13
CA ILE A 588 -5.17 -23.93 10.77
C ILE A 588 -4.10 -23.09 10.10
N LEU A 589 -3.66 -23.48 8.89
CA LEU A 589 -2.83 -22.62 8.04
C LEU A 589 -3.62 -21.35 7.70
N GLN A 590 -2.94 -20.21 7.76
CA GLN A 590 -3.54 -18.94 7.38
C GLN A 590 -3.71 -18.88 5.87
N GLU A 591 -4.87 -18.45 5.44
CA GLU A 591 -5.15 -18.17 4.04
C GLU A 591 -4.70 -16.75 3.70
N PHE A 592 -4.29 -16.56 2.45
CA PHE A 592 -3.93 -15.25 1.94
C PHE A 592 -5.17 -14.45 1.52
N SER A 593 -5.14 -13.15 1.74
CA SER A 593 -6.15 -12.19 1.28
C SER A 593 -5.52 -11.25 0.24
N PHE A 594 -5.25 -11.78 -0.95
CA PHE A 594 -4.64 -11.00 -2.03
C PHE A 594 -5.62 -9.98 -2.63
N ASN A 595 -5.08 -8.93 -3.26
CA ASN A 595 -5.83 -7.77 -3.78
C ASN A 595 -6.48 -6.90 -2.71
N THR A 596 -6.01 -6.96 -1.49
CA THR A 596 -6.33 -5.97 -0.48
C THR A 596 -5.66 -4.64 -0.82
N ILE A 597 -6.10 -3.55 -0.16
CA ILE A 597 -5.45 -2.24 -0.29
C ILE A 597 -3.97 -2.39 0.09
N VAL A 598 -3.08 -2.18 -0.86
CA VAL A 598 -1.65 -2.14 -0.60
C VAL A 598 -1.26 -0.68 -0.51
N PHE A 599 -0.87 -0.24 0.67
CA PHE A 599 -0.24 1.05 0.84
C PHE A 599 1.12 0.99 0.16
N GLU A 600 1.24 1.57 -1.02
CA GLU A 600 2.54 1.76 -1.62
C GLU A 600 3.35 2.69 -0.72
N ASN A 601 4.54 2.26 -0.35
CA ASN A 601 5.52 3.15 0.25
C ASN A 601 5.67 4.35 -0.67
N GLU A 602 5.42 5.55 -0.17
CA GLU A 602 5.75 6.76 -0.90
C GLU A 602 7.17 6.60 -1.45
N ALA A 603 7.32 6.86 -2.76
CA ALA A 603 8.64 6.86 -3.36
C ALA A 603 9.55 7.72 -2.47
N PRO A 604 10.72 7.24 -2.06
CA PRO A 604 11.57 8.00 -1.16
C PRO A 604 11.75 9.37 -1.78
N SER A 605 11.30 10.38 -1.04
CA SER A 605 11.73 11.74 -1.33
C SER A 605 13.25 11.66 -1.52
N THR A 606 13.79 12.31 -2.53
CA THR A 606 15.19 12.31 -2.95
C THR A 606 16.20 12.73 -1.87
N SER A 607 15.76 12.95 -0.63
CA SER A 607 16.60 12.98 0.54
C SER A 607 17.02 11.55 0.86
N SER A 608 18.24 11.23 0.53
CA SER A 608 19.14 10.13 0.88
C SER A 608 18.90 9.38 2.21
N SER A 609 17.67 9.01 2.55
CA SER A 609 17.45 8.03 3.60
C SER A 609 17.64 6.64 2.98
N ILE A 610 18.83 6.08 3.18
CA ILE A 610 19.14 4.68 2.94
C ILE A 610 17.98 3.88 3.57
N LYS A 611 17.18 3.20 2.73
CA LYS A 611 16.20 2.25 3.24
C LYS A 611 16.96 1.16 3.96
N ALA A 612 16.87 1.17 5.28
CA ALA A 612 17.58 0.23 6.11
C ALA A 612 16.95 -1.15 5.97
N GLY A 613 17.66 -2.07 5.30
CA GLY A 613 17.32 -3.50 5.34
C GLY A 613 17.55 -4.09 6.73
N PRO A 614 17.14 -5.35 6.99
CA PRO A 614 17.33 -6.01 8.29
C PRO A 614 18.76 -5.95 8.85
N VAL A 615 19.76 -5.96 7.97
CA VAL A 615 21.19 -5.83 8.34
C VAL A 615 21.49 -4.44 8.90
N VAL A 616 20.90 -3.38 8.32
CA VAL A 616 21.11 -2.01 8.79
C VAL A 616 20.37 -1.76 10.10
N GLU A 617 19.21 -2.36 10.32
CA GLU A 617 18.51 -2.33 11.61
C GLU A 617 19.32 -3.07 12.68
N ALA A 618 19.86 -4.24 12.37
CA ALA A 618 20.78 -4.94 13.26
C ALA A 618 22.05 -4.12 13.54
N ALA A 619 22.62 -3.45 12.52
CA ALA A 619 23.77 -2.56 12.69
C ALA A 619 23.42 -1.35 13.56
N LYS A 620 22.25 -0.74 13.43
CA LYS A 620 21.79 0.33 14.33
C LYS A 620 21.73 -0.16 15.77
N HIS A 621 21.17 -1.34 16.00
CA HIS A 621 21.09 -1.94 17.33
C HIS A 621 22.49 -2.21 17.93
N ILE A 622 23.45 -2.62 17.12
CA ILE A 622 24.85 -2.82 17.54
C ILE A 622 25.55 -1.48 17.81
N LEU A 623 25.41 -0.51 16.88
CA LEU A 623 26.08 0.80 17.00
C LEU A 623 25.54 1.66 18.14
N PHE A 624 24.26 1.53 18.45
CA PHE A 624 23.60 2.30 19.52
C PHE A 624 23.20 1.40 20.69
N ARG A 625 23.96 0.34 20.92
CA ARG A 625 23.66 -0.70 21.93
C ARG A 625 23.38 -0.12 23.31
N GLU A 626 24.11 0.91 23.73
CA GLU A 626 23.94 1.53 25.05
C GLU A 626 22.58 2.25 25.16
N ALA A 627 22.11 2.87 24.06
CA ALA A 627 20.77 3.46 24.01
C ALA A 627 19.64 2.41 24.02
N PHE A 628 19.99 1.14 23.80
CA PHE A 628 19.08 0.03 23.66
C PHE A 628 19.31 -1.09 24.68
N THR A 629 20.01 -0.83 25.78
CA THR A 629 20.28 -1.84 26.82
C THR A 629 19.36 -1.59 28.02
N VAL A 630 18.75 -2.63 28.54
CA VAL A 630 18.00 -2.54 29.80
C VAL A 630 18.97 -2.16 30.93
N PRO A 631 18.63 -1.18 31.76
CA PRO A 631 19.48 -0.82 32.90
C PRO A 631 19.66 -2.04 33.83
N LYS A 632 20.86 -2.32 34.18
CA LYS A 632 21.15 -3.25 35.28
C LYS A 632 20.86 -2.50 36.58
N GLY A 633 19.78 -2.89 37.25
CA GLY A 633 19.31 -2.47 38.55
C GLY A 633 19.96 -1.30 39.37
N PRO A 634 19.41 -0.87 40.48
CA PRO A 634 19.73 0.39 41.15
C PRO A 634 21.08 0.45 41.88
N SER A 635 22.02 -0.45 41.57
CA SER A 635 23.25 -0.60 42.37
C SER A 635 24.47 0.17 41.84
N ASP A 636 24.33 0.98 40.81
CA ASP A 636 25.45 1.72 40.26
C ASP A 636 25.21 3.24 40.38
N ASP A 637 25.90 3.86 41.34
CA ASP A 637 25.86 5.30 41.62
C ASP A 637 26.34 6.21 40.46
N SER A 638 26.81 5.66 39.37
CA SER A 638 27.21 6.41 38.16
C SER A 638 26.09 6.82 37.23
N GLY A 639 24.92 6.45 37.51
CA GLY A 639 23.79 7.28 37.38
C GLY A 639 22.90 7.25 36.17
N TYR A 640 23.18 6.70 35.01
CA TYR A 640 22.19 6.69 33.90
C TYR A 640 22.07 5.33 33.25
N PRO A 641 20.95 4.67 33.44
CA PRO A 641 20.75 3.33 32.93
C PRO A 641 20.73 3.24 31.40
N GLN A 642 20.56 4.39 30.72
CA GLN A 642 20.59 4.46 29.25
C GLN A 642 21.19 5.75 28.75
N ILE A 643 21.94 5.68 27.67
CA ILE A 643 22.53 6.82 26.97
C ILE A 643 21.63 7.15 25.77
N PRO A 644 21.00 8.33 25.71
CA PRO A 644 20.25 8.77 24.52
C PRO A 644 21.16 8.82 23.31
N GLY A 645 20.66 8.35 22.20
CA GLY A 645 21.32 8.39 20.91
C GLY A 645 20.56 9.21 19.90
N LEU A 646 21.18 9.44 18.75
CA LEU A 646 20.46 9.93 17.59
C LEU A 646 19.36 8.94 17.19
N ARG A 647 18.25 9.44 16.66
CA ARG A 647 17.10 8.68 16.22
C ARG A 647 17.01 8.71 14.69
N PRO A 648 17.87 7.92 13.98
CA PRO A 648 17.83 7.87 12.52
C PRO A 648 16.61 7.13 11.98
N ASP A 649 15.85 6.51 12.85
CA ASP A 649 14.59 5.80 12.57
C ASP A 649 13.38 6.73 12.41
N ILE A 650 13.48 7.99 12.83
CA ILE A 650 12.43 8.99 12.66
C ILE A 650 12.72 9.94 11.48
N PRO A 651 11.67 10.54 10.87
CA PRO A 651 11.84 11.41 9.68
C PRO A 651 12.60 12.71 9.97
N GLU A 652 12.41 13.27 11.16
CA GLU A 652 13.02 14.53 11.55
C GLU A 652 14.51 14.36 11.88
N ARG A 653 15.31 15.33 11.49
CA ARG A 653 16.72 15.36 11.88
C ARG A 653 16.83 15.56 13.39
N THR A 654 17.49 14.63 14.05
CA THR A 654 17.75 14.69 15.49
C THR A 654 19.18 15.10 15.80
N PHE A 655 19.35 15.70 16.97
CA PHE A 655 20.61 16.15 17.52
C PHE A 655 20.74 15.63 18.95
N LEU A 656 21.95 15.33 19.37
CA LEU A 656 22.25 14.91 20.74
C LEU A 656 22.90 16.05 21.47
N VAL A 657 22.15 16.70 22.37
CA VAL A 657 22.60 17.85 23.16
C VAL A 657 22.87 17.45 24.60
N THR A 658 23.71 18.20 25.32
CA THR A 658 24.08 17.89 26.70
C THR A 658 23.46 18.90 27.65
N CYS A 659 22.74 18.43 28.67
CA CYS A 659 22.19 19.29 29.71
C CYS A 659 23.33 19.89 30.58
N THR A 660 23.48 21.20 30.59
CA THR A 660 24.49 21.92 31.36
C THR A 660 23.93 22.62 32.59
N VAL A 661 22.66 23.00 32.54
CA VAL A 661 21.92 23.61 33.64
C VAL A 661 20.53 23.03 33.73
N ASN A 662 20.12 22.65 34.95
CA ASN A 662 18.73 22.33 35.31
C ASN A 662 18.46 22.98 36.66
N ARG A 663 17.78 24.10 36.64
CA ARG A 663 17.59 24.91 37.84
C ARG A 663 16.15 25.33 38.04
N ARG A 664 15.55 24.93 39.16
CA ARG A 664 14.23 25.42 39.56
C ARG A 664 14.29 26.93 39.83
N LEU A 665 13.34 27.69 39.30
CA LEU A 665 13.21 29.14 39.46
C LEU A 665 12.19 29.52 40.50
N THR A 666 11.14 28.73 40.69
CA THR A 666 10.11 28.97 41.69
C THR A 666 10.54 28.48 43.05
N PRO A 667 10.12 29.14 44.15
CA PRO A 667 10.36 28.68 45.51
C PRO A 667 9.84 27.24 45.73
N LEU A 668 10.43 26.54 46.70
CA LEU A 668 10.06 25.15 46.98
C LEU A 668 8.64 25.00 47.56
N ASP A 669 8.16 26.00 48.24
CA ASP A 669 6.80 26.13 48.81
C ASP A 669 5.75 26.49 47.75
N TYR A 670 6.16 26.86 46.52
CA TYR A 670 5.25 27.12 45.44
C TYR A 670 4.87 25.83 44.74
N ASN A 671 3.56 25.63 44.55
CA ASN A 671 3.02 24.36 44.06
C ASN A 671 3.39 24.01 42.60
N ARG A 672 3.96 24.95 41.84
CA ARG A 672 4.42 24.67 40.47
C ARG A 672 5.95 24.77 40.40
N ASN A 673 6.56 23.76 39.84
CA ASN A 673 7.99 23.77 39.53
C ASN A 673 8.19 24.38 38.13
N VAL A 674 8.65 25.62 38.09
CA VAL A 674 9.17 26.26 36.87
C VAL A 674 10.68 26.21 36.94
N PHE A 675 11.27 25.65 35.88
CA PHE A 675 12.71 25.41 35.85
C PHE A 675 13.34 25.83 34.52
N HIS A 676 14.58 26.26 34.62
CA HIS A 676 15.40 26.67 33.48
C HIS A 676 16.38 25.54 33.13
N LEU A 677 16.45 25.26 31.85
CA LEU A 677 17.36 24.28 31.26
C LEU A 677 18.27 24.96 30.26
N GLU A 678 19.56 24.61 30.30
CA GLU A 678 20.51 24.96 29.25
C GLU A 678 21.08 23.68 28.64
N PHE A 679 21.19 23.66 27.33
CA PHE A 679 21.77 22.55 26.58
C PHE A 679 22.95 23.03 25.75
N ASP A 680 24.10 22.39 25.92
CA ASP A 680 25.25 22.56 25.06
C ASP A 680 25.01 21.84 23.73
N THR A 681 25.18 22.58 22.65
CA THR A 681 24.99 22.09 21.28
C THR A 681 26.28 22.03 20.47
N ALA A 682 27.44 22.31 21.12
CA ALA A 682 28.73 22.30 20.45
C ALA A 682 29.02 20.96 19.74
N GLY A 683 29.49 21.05 18.51
CA GLY A 683 29.82 19.88 17.69
C GLY A 683 28.64 19.08 17.12
N THR A 684 27.38 19.43 17.48
CA THR A 684 26.18 18.74 16.98
C THR A 684 25.74 19.22 15.60
N GLY A 685 26.11 20.45 15.23
CA GLY A 685 25.63 21.11 14.02
C GLY A 685 24.19 21.61 14.13
N LEU A 686 23.61 21.66 15.35
CA LEU A 686 22.28 22.21 15.57
C LEU A 686 22.30 23.72 15.33
N LYS A 687 21.38 24.20 14.52
CA LYS A 687 21.13 25.61 14.24
C LYS A 687 19.64 25.88 14.36
N TYR A 688 19.31 27.06 14.92
CA TYR A 688 17.92 27.49 15.08
C TYR A 688 17.78 28.98 14.87
N MET A 689 16.59 29.40 14.52
CA MET A 689 16.24 30.80 14.31
C MET A 689 15.25 31.25 15.42
N ILE A 690 15.13 32.55 15.56
CA ILE A 690 14.19 33.18 16.49
C ILE A 690 12.77 32.70 16.20
N GLY A 691 12.04 32.34 17.26
CA GLY A 691 10.67 31.87 17.20
C GLY A 691 10.53 30.34 16.96
N GLU A 692 11.62 29.63 16.69
CA GLU A 692 11.58 28.17 16.53
C GLU A 692 11.43 27.45 17.87
N ALA A 693 11.00 26.20 17.83
CA ALA A 693 10.81 25.38 19.00
C ALA A 693 11.77 24.17 19.01
N LEU A 694 12.23 23.81 20.19
CA LEU A 694 12.98 22.59 20.42
C LEU A 694 12.02 21.43 20.66
N GLY A 695 12.02 20.44 19.79
CA GLY A 695 11.32 19.19 19.96
C GLY A 695 12.14 18.25 20.84
N VAL A 696 11.64 17.92 22.01
CA VAL A 696 12.32 17.03 22.94
C VAL A 696 11.71 15.63 22.84
N HIS A 697 12.56 14.63 22.61
CA HIS A 697 12.20 13.22 22.59
C HIS A 697 12.31 12.66 24.02
N GLY A 698 11.27 12.87 24.82
CA GLY A 698 11.22 12.41 26.21
C GLY A 698 10.96 10.91 26.30
N TRP A 699 11.44 10.31 27.39
CA TRP A 699 11.26 8.89 27.66
C TRP A 699 10.21 8.67 28.76
N ASN A 700 9.55 7.51 28.71
CA ASN A 700 8.75 7.04 29.83
C ASN A 700 9.67 6.68 31.02
N ASP A 701 9.11 6.77 32.22
CA ASP A 701 9.84 6.45 33.43
C ASP A 701 10.27 4.98 33.45
N THR A 702 11.51 4.72 33.86
CA THR A 702 12.11 3.38 33.85
C THR A 702 11.37 2.42 34.78
N GLU A 703 11.05 2.87 36.01
CA GLU A 703 10.38 2.02 36.99
C GLU A 703 8.97 1.68 36.55
N GLU A 704 8.22 2.68 36.06
CA GLU A 704 6.86 2.45 35.55
C GLU A 704 6.84 1.46 34.36
N VAL A 705 7.83 1.52 33.46
CA VAL A 705 7.96 0.57 32.35
C VAL A 705 8.26 -0.84 32.84
N LEU A 706 9.16 -1.01 33.79
CA LEU A 706 9.48 -2.31 34.36
C LEU A 706 8.30 -2.90 35.12
N ASP A 707 7.58 -2.10 35.91
CA ASP A 707 6.36 -2.50 36.61
C ASP A 707 5.26 -2.93 35.62
N PHE A 708 5.13 -2.23 34.49
CA PHE A 708 4.21 -2.63 33.43
C PHE A 708 4.59 -3.96 32.80
N CYS A 709 5.86 -4.18 32.48
CA CYS A 709 6.36 -5.43 31.93
C CYS A 709 6.10 -6.61 32.88
N ASP A 710 6.42 -6.44 34.17
CA ASP A 710 6.19 -7.47 35.18
C ASP A 710 4.69 -7.83 35.31
N TRP A 711 3.83 -6.80 35.42
CA TRP A 711 2.38 -7.01 35.48
C TRP A 711 1.81 -7.68 34.23
N TYR A 712 2.29 -7.30 33.05
CA TYR A 712 1.82 -7.88 31.79
C TYR A 712 2.38 -9.27 31.54
N GLY A 713 3.45 -9.66 32.24
CA GLY A 713 4.16 -10.92 32.07
C GLY A 713 5.12 -10.91 30.87
N LEU A 714 5.79 -9.79 30.63
CA LEU A 714 6.73 -9.60 29.53
C LEU A 714 8.18 -9.64 30.03
N ASP A 715 9.08 -10.28 29.29
CA ASP A 715 10.51 -10.16 29.50
C ASP A 715 11.01 -8.83 28.88
N PRO A 716 11.49 -7.89 29.70
CA PRO A 716 12.02 -6.61 29.19
C PRO A 716 13.15 -6.75 28.17
N ASN A 717 13.90 -7.84 28.21
CA ASN A 717 15.03 -8.10 27.32
C ASN A 717 14.63 -8.81 26.02
N GLN A 718 13.42 -9.32 25.93
CA GLN A 718 12.94 -9.98 24.72
C GLN A 718 12.96 -8.99 23.54
N VAL A 719 13.54 -9.44 22.42
CA VAL A 719 13.60 -8.65 21.18
C VAL A 719 12.32 -8.88 20.38
N ILE A 720 11.69 -7.81 19.99
CA ILE A 720 10.46 -7.78 19.16
C ILE A 720 10.67 -6.93 17.91
N SER A 721 9.85 -7.18 16.90
CA SER A 721 9.81 -6.36 15.67
C SER A 721 8.56 -5.50 15.69
N ILE A 722 8.73 -4.20 15.70
CA ILE A 722 7.65 -3.20 15.80
C ILE A 722 7.70 -2.20 14.65
N PRO A 723 6.60 -1.51 14.32
CA PRO A 723 6.60 -0.48 13.30
C PRO A 723 7.59 0.66 13.60
N VAL A 724 8.19 1.22 12.56
CA VAL A 724 9.00 2.44 12.69
C VAL A 724 8.09 3.64 12.96
N PRO A 725 8.45 4.55 13.87
CA PRO A 725 7.66 5.76 14.12
C PRO A 725 7.36 6.53 12.84
N GLY A 726 6.08 6.83 12.61
CA GLY A 726 5.62 7.56 11.43
C GLY A 726 5.59 6.78 10.11
N ASP A 727 6.03 5.52 10.10
CA ASP A 727 5.99 4.64 8.92
C ASP A 727 5.62 3.21 9.32
N SER A 728 4.33 2.93 9.41
CA SER A 728 3.83 1.61 9.81
C SER A 728 4.17 0.47 8.83
N THR A 729 4.65 0.80 7.62
CA THR A 729 5.04 -0.19 6.62
C THR A 729 6.44 -0.75 6.83
N LYS A 730 7.27 -0.05 7.61
CA LYS A 730 8.60 -0.48 7.98
C LYS A 730 8.63 -0.97 9.41
N ARG A 731 9.45 -1.99 9.65
CA ARG A 731 9.66 -2.54 10.99
C ARG A 731 11.11 -2.45 11.39
N HIS A 732 11.32 -2.28 12.68
CA HIS A 732 12.63 -2.34 13.29
C HIS A 732 12.59 -3.21 14.56
N THR A 733 13.74 -3.70 14.95
CA THR A 733 13.89 -4.52 16.16
C THR A 733 14.21 -3.65 17.37
N ARG A 734 13.53 -3.93 18.50
CA ARG A 734 13.75 -3.31 19.81
C ARG A 734 13.62 -4.37 20.89
N THR A 735 14.23 -4.16 22.05
CA THR A 735 13.78 -4.89 23.25
C THR A 735 12.40 -4.34 23.67
N ILE A 736 11.63 -5.17 24.39
CA ILE A 736 10.33 -4.73 24.93
C ILE A 736 10.51 -3.49 25.81
N PHE A 737 11.55 -3.47 26.62
CA PHE A 737 11.87 -2.32 27.46
C PHE A 737 12.11 -1.06 26.62
N GLN A 738 12.93 -1.13 25.58
CA GLN A 738 13.21 0.00 24.70
C GLN A 738 11.96 0.50 23.99
N ALA A 739 11.12 -0.44 23.51
CA ALA A 739 9.88 -0.10 22.85
C ALA A 739 8.98 0.75 23.76
N PHE A 740 8.73 0.30 24.99
CA PHE A 740 7.86 1.02 25.91
C PHE A 740 8.51 2.24 26.56
N GLN A 741 9.83 2.29 26.69
CA GLN A 741 10.49 3.46 27.25
C GLN A 741 10.62 4.59 26.23
N GLN A 742 10.95 4.29 24.98
CA GLN A 742 11.40 5.29 24.00
C GLN A 742 10.44 5.53 22.85
N GLN A 743 9.55 4.59 22.55
CA GLN A 743 8.68 4.69 21.38
C GLN A 743 7.20 4.65 21.72
N ILE A 744 6.74 3.66 22.46
CA ILE A 744 5.31 3.38 22.65
C ILE A 744 4.77 4.17 23.85
N ASP A 745 3.75 4.98 23.63
CA ASP A 745 3.15 5.88 24.65
C ASP A 745 2.16 5.14 25.55
N ILE A 746 2.62 4.02 26.17
CA ILE A 746 1.77 3.15 27.00
C ILE A 746 1.14 3.87 28.21
N PHE A 747 1.72 4.97 28.66
CA PHE A 747 1.20 5.81 29.72
C PHE A 747 0.47 7.06 29.19
N GLY A 748 0.26 7.14 27.89
CA GLY A 748 -0.56 8.17 27.24
C GLY A 748 -2.05 7.89 27.32
N GLN A 749 -2.84 8.80 26.78
CA GLN A 749 -4.30 8.73 26.79
C GLN A 749 -4.85 7.95 25.60
N PRO A 750 -5.63 6.87 25.81
CA PRO A 750 -6.14 6.03 24.73
C PRO A 750 -7.27 6.72 23.94
N PRO A 751 -7.23 6.69 22.60
CA PRO A 751 -8.35 7.10 21.75
C PRO A 751 -9.44 6.03 21.69
N LYS A 752 -10.61 6.36 21.15
CA LYS A 752 -11.73 5.38 20.99
C LYS A 752 -11.33 4.14 20.19
N SER A 753 -10.49 4.29 19.18
CA SER A 753 -9.99 3.18 18.35
C SER A 753 -9.23 2.12 19.15
N PHE A 754 -8.58 2.50 20.25
CA PHE A 754 -7.92 1.55 21.12
C PHE A 754 -8.93 0.62 21.84
N TYR A 755 -10.04 1.17 22.35
CA TYR A 755 -11.09 0.37 22.96
C TYR A 755 -11.70 -0.60 21.96
N GLU A 756 -11.92 -0.15 20.72
CA GLU A 756 -12.43 -0.99 19.64
C GLU A 756 -11.46 -2.14 19.31
N ALA A 757 -10.17 -1.83 19.17
CA ALA A 757 -9.15 -2.84 18.90
C ALA A 757 -9.06 -3.92 20.00
N LEU A 758 -9.24 -3.54 21.28
CA LEU A 758 -9.21 -4.47 22.40
C LEU A 758 -10.37 -5.47 22.40
N VAL A 759 -11.49 -5.16 21.74
CA VAL A 759 -12.68 -6.04 21.68
C VAL A 759 -12.31 -7.45 21.19
N ALA A 760 -11.43 -7.53 20.20
CA ALA A 760 -10.99 -8.79 19.59
C ALA A 760 -10.21 -9.69 20.57
N TYR A 761 -9.55 -9.09 21.55
CA TYR A 761 -8.69 -9.78 22.51
C TYR A 761 -9.34 -10.02 23.87
N ALA A 762 -10.54 -9.48 24.09
CA ALA A 762 -11.29 -9.65 25.35
C ALA A 762 -11.92 -11.05 25.40
N LYS A 763 -11.46 -11.88 26.35
CA LYS A 763 -11.97 -13.25 26.55
C LYS A 763 -13.31 -13.24 27.29
N GLU A 764 -13.49 -12.35 28.27
CA GLU A 764 -14.70 -12.22 29.02
C GLU A 764 -15.77 -11.45 28.25
N ARG A 765 -17.02 -11.97 28.32
CA ARG A 765 -18.14 -11.36 27.61
C ARG A 765 -18.44 -9.94 28.09
N GLU A 766 -18.34 -9.71 29.39
CA GLU A 766 -18.61 -8.39 30.00
C GLU A 766 -17.60 -7.35 29.53
N ASP A 767 -16.30 -7.68 29.54
CA ASP A 767 -15.25 -6.81 29.04
C ASP A 767 -15.46 -6.48 27.57
N ARG A 768 -15.76 -7.49 26.76
CA ARG A 768 -16.01 -7.33 25.32
C ARG A 768 -17.19 -6.42 25.03
N MET A 769 -18.31 -6.58 25.76
CA MET A 769 -19.50 -5.74 25.59
C MET A 769 -19.23 -4.31 26.05
N THR A 770 -18.52 -4.13 27.16
CA THR A 770 -18.17 -2.82 27.70
C THR A 770 -17.22 -2.07 26.79
N LEU A 771 -16.16 -2.71 26.31
CA LEU A 771 -15.22 -2.13 25.35
C LEU A 771 -15.91 -1.70 24.05
N ARG A 772 -16.79 -2.57 23.51
CA ARG A 772 -17.59 -2.24 22.32
C ARG A 772 -18.52 -1.07 22.59
N PHE A 773 -19.20 -1.02 23.74
CA PHE A 773 -20.07 0.10 24.11
C PHE A 773 -19.30 1.42 24.18
N ILE A 774 -18.13 1.45 24.83
CA ILE A 774 -17.30 2.68 24.94
C ILE A 774 -16.88 3.20 23.58
N SER A 775 -16.65 2.32 22.60
CA SER A 775 -16.24 2.70 21.24
C SER A 775 -17.38 3.29 20.39
N THR A 776 -18.65 3.03 20.74
CA THR A 776 -19.81 3.55 20.00
C THR A 776 -20.14 5.01 20.28
N ALA A 777 -21.10 5.55 19.55
CA ALA A 777 -21.64 6.90 19.79
C ALA A 777 -22.36 7.00 21.14
N GLU A 778 -23.13 5.95 21.50
CA GLU A 778 -23.87 5.89 22.75
C GLU A 778 -22.94 5.85 23.97
N GLY A 779 -21.78 5.21 23.85
CA GLY A 779 -20.76 5.15 24.90
C GLY A 779 -19.91 6.42 25.05
N SER A 780 -20.17 7.48 24.27
CA SER A 780 -19.34 8.70 24.28
C SER A 780 -19.28 9.40 25.62
N SER A 781 -20.32 9.35 26.43
CA SER A 781 -20.33 9.92 27.79
C SER A 781 -19.39 9.14 28.72
N THR A 782 -19.38 7.80 28.62
CA THR A 782 -18.46 6.94 29.38
C THR A 782 -17.02 7.15 28.94
N PHE A 783 -16.77 7.25 27.61
CA PHE A 783 -15.47 7.58 27.08
C PHE A 783 -14.95 8.94 27.60
N LYS A 784 -15.77 9.98 27.56
CA LYS A 784 -15.40 11.30 28.10
C LYS A 784 -15.12 11.24 29.61
N LYS A 785 -15.88 10.49 30.37
CA LYS A 785 -15.60 10.30 31.79
C LYS A 785 -14.23 9.68 32.03
N LEU A 786 -13.90 8.62 31.30
CA LEU A 786 -12.60 7.94 31.41
C LEU A 786 -11.45 8.85 30.96
N SER A 787 -11.61 9.58 29.85
CA SER A 787 -10.54 10.39 29.27
C SER A 787 -10.34 11.74 29.94
N GLU A 788 -11.41 12.47 30.24
CA GLU A 788 -11.34 13.85 30.72
C GLU A 788 -11.39 13.93 32.26
N LEU A 789 -12.19 13.09 32.92
CA LEU A 789 -12.33 13.13 34.37
C LEU A 789 -11.38 12.17 35.08
N GLU A 790 -11.34 10.90 34.65
CA GLU A 790 -10.47 9.88 35.26
C GLU A 790 -9.05 9.89 34.67
N THR A 791 -8.80 10.59 33.56
CA THR A 791 -7.51 10.69 32.87
C THR A 791 -6.76 9.37 32.75
N VAL A 792 -7.49 8.31 32.34
CA VAL A 792 -6.95 6.95 32.25
C VAL A 792 -5.90 6.85 31.15
N THR A 793 -4.88 6.05 31.38
CA THR A 793 -3.84 5.71 30.42
C THR A 793 -4.15 4.40 29.68
N PHE A 794 -3.39 4.07 28.61
CA PHE A 794 -3.47 2.75 27.97
C PHE A 794 -3.24 1.62 28.97
N ALA A 795 -2.22 1.76 29.84
CA ALA A 795 -1.93 0.78 30.89
C ALA A 795 -3.09 0.60 31.88
N ASP A 796 -3.77 1.70 32.26
CA ASP A 796 -4.96 1.63 33.14
C ASP A 796 -6.11 0.86 32.50
N ILE A 797 -6.34 1.09 31.21
CA ILE A 797 -7.41 0.38 30.47
C ILE A 797 -7.12 -1.08 30.37
N LEU A 798 -5.88 -1.49 30.07
CA LEU A 798 -5.46 -2.88 30.04
C LEU A 798 -5.63 -3.56 31.42
N LYS A 799 -5.35 -2.83 32.49
CA LYS A 799 -5.55 -3.30 33.86
C LYS A 799 -7.04 -3.43 34.21
N LYS A 800 -7.86 -2.49 33.78
CA LYS A 800 -9.31 -2.49 34.01
C LYS A 800 -10.02 -3.61 33.26
N PHE A 801 -9.60 -3.90 32.04
CA PHE A 801 -10.11 -4.96 31.19
C PHE A 801 -9.08 -6.10 31.07
N SER A 802 -8.81 -6.75 32.20
CA SER A 802 -7.69 -7.70 32.33
C SER A 802 -7.82 -8.95 31.47
N SER A 803 -9.03 -9.27 30.97
CA SER A 803 -9.26 -10.36 30.01
C SER A 803 -8.82 -10.00 28.58
N ALA A 804 -8.64 -8.70 28.27
CA ALA A 804 -8.19 -8.21 26.98
C ALA A 804 -6.65 -8.08 26.95
N ARG A 805 -5.98 -9.16 26.56
CA ARG A 805 -4.50 -9.22 26.52
C ARG A 805 -4.01 -9.53 25.12
N PRO A 806 -3.87 -8.52 24.26
CA PRO A 806 -3.22 -8.70 22.96
C PRO A 806 -1.75 -9.09 23.11
N PRO A 807 -1.17 -9.83 22.15
CA PRO A 807 0.27 -10.04 22.07
C PRO A 807 1.03 -8.70 22.05
N VAL A 808 2.29 -8.71 22.53
CA VAL A 808 3.06 -7.46 22.69
C VAL A 808 3.29 -6.72 21.37
N GLU A 809 3.45 -7.45 20.27
CA GLU A 809 3.61 -6.87 18.93
C GLU A 809 2.34 -6.10 18.50
N VAL A 810 1.18 -6.70 18.74
CA VAL A 810 -0.12 -6.06 18.48
C VAL A 810 -0.32 -4.87 19.40
N LEU A 811 0.06 -5.01 20.68
CA LEU A 811 -0.02 -3.90 21.63
C LEU A 811 0.80 -2.70 21.15
N CYS A 812 2.01 -2.94 20.63
CA CYS A 812 2.84 -1.88 20.05
C CYS A 812 2.26 -1.26 18.76
N GLU A 813 1.36 -1.95 18.07
CA GLU A 813 0.69 -1.42 16.88
C GLU A 813 -0.55 -0.58 17.22
N ILE A 814 -1.32 -1.00 18.22
CA ILE A 814 -2.57 -0.31 18.60
C ILE A 814 -2.36 0.86 19.58
N VAL A 815 -1.21 0.90 20.24
CA VAL A 815 -0.80 2.03 21.08
C VAL A 815 0.05 2.99 20.23
N GLY A 816 -0.24 4.26 20.28
CA GLY A 816 0.49 5.25 19.50
C GLY A 816 1.92 5.49 19.97
N ASP A 817 2.73 6.08 19.09
CA ASP A 817 4.11 6.47 19.41
C ASP A 817 4.17 7.67 20.34
N ILE A 818 5.21 7.72 21.19
CA ILE A 818 5.57 8.91 21.98
C ILE A 818 5.96 10.02 21.01
N LYS A 819 5.19 11.10 21.01
CA LYS A 819 5.44 12.27 20.16
C LYS A 819 6.42 13.21 20.84
N PRO A 820 7.40 13.78 20.10
CA PRO A 820 8.24 14.84 20.65
C PRO A 820 7.40 16.02 21.14
N ARG A 821 7.72 16.56 22.28
CA ARG A 821 7.07 17.76 22.81
C ARG A 821 7.89 18.97 22.43
N HIS A 822 7.22 19.98 21.88
CA HIS A 822 7.86 21.18 21.38
C HIS A 822 7.80 22.28 22.46
N TYR A 823 8.97 22.79 22.80
CA TYR A 823 9.15 23.89 23.73
C TYR A 823 9.73 25.08 22.99
N SER A 824 9.15 26.24 23.19
CA SER A 824 9.70 27.46 22.61
C SER A 824 11.12 27.70 23.16
N ILE A 825 12.06 27.94 22.28
CA ILE A 825 13.45 28.21 22.66
C ILE A 825 13.52 29.57 23.36
N ALA A 826 14.25 29.65 24.47
CA ALA A 826 14.35 30.82 25.33
C ALA A 826 15.65 31.62 25.12
N SER A 827 16.44 31.31 24.11
CA SER A 827 17.73 31.96 23.82
C SER A 827 17.82 32.36 22.34
N ALA A 828 18.56 33.40 22.04
CA ALA A 828 18.94 33.77 20.69
C ALA A 828 20.32 33.16 20.35
N GLN A 829 20.41 32.34 19.28
CA GLN A 829 21.68 31.68 18.90
C GLN A 829 22.81 32.68 18.62
N SER A 830 22.49 33.85 18.10
CA SER A 830 23.44 34.93 17.87
C SER A 830 24.13 35.43 19.14
N MET A 831 23.44 35.36 20.30
CA MET A 831 23.94 35.82 21.60
C MET A 831 24.58 34.70 22.39
N VAL A 832 24.00 33.49 22.38
CA VAL A 832 24.45 32.40 23.26
C VAL A 832 25.40 31.39 22.57
N GLY A 833 25.56 31.49 21.24
CA GLY A 833 26.43 30.60 20.46
C GLY A 833 25.90 29.18 20.39
N ASP A 834 26.73 28.21 20.76
CA ASP A 834 26.41 26.79 20.71
C ASP A 834 25.64 26.33 21.98
N ARG A 835 24.53 27.02 22.27
CA ARG A 835 23.64 26.75 23.42
C ARG A 835 22.17 26.93 23.04
N VAL A 836 21.31 26.15 23.67
CA VAL A 836 19.85 26.31 23.64
C VAL A 836 19.29 26.35 25.05
N ASP A 837 18.47 27.32 25.35
CA ASP A 837 17.82 27.48 26.65
C ASP A 837 16.32 27.19 26.54
N LEU A 838 15.79 26.54 27.58
CA LEU A 838 14.35 26.34 27.75
C LEU A 838 13.87 26.82 29.11
N LEU A 839 12.65 27.32 29.15
CA LEU A 839 11.91 27.58 30.38
C LEU A 839 10.68 26.68 30.40
N VAL A 840 10.65 25.71 31.33
CA VAL A 840 9.65 24.63 31.38
C VAL A 840 8.91 24.69 32.73
N VAL A 841 7.62 24.36 32.71
CA VAL A 841 6.84 24.13 33.94
C VAL A 841 6.43 22.66 33.99
N THR A 842 6.59 22.02 35.14
CA THR A 842 6.07 20.65 35.33
C THR A 842 4.55 20.67 35.30
N VAL A 843 4.01 19.66 34.64
CA VAL A 843 2.58 19.41 34.62
C VAL A 843 2.32 18.17 35.46
N ASP A 844 1.65 18.33 36.55
CA ASP A 844 1.22 17.25 37.44
C ASP A 844 -0.22 17.49 37.92
N TRP A 845 -0.96 16.44 38.15
CA TRP A 845 -2.34 16.45 38.64
C TRP A 845 -2.68 15.18 39.39
N VAL A 846 -3.76 15.17 40.09
CA VAL A 846 -4.29 13.98 40.76
C VAL A 846 -5.49 13.48 40.00
N SER A 847 -5.42 12.21 39.58
CA SER A 847 -6.56 11.51 38.94
C SER A 847 -7.42 10.85 40.02
N PRO A 848 -8.75 10.96 39.97
CA PRO A 848 -9.64 10.24 40.87
C PRO A 848 -9.67 8.74 40.66
N SER A 849 -9.13 8.23 39.55
CA SER A 849 -9.00 6.80 39.33
C SER A 849 -7.80 6.22 40.09
N GLY A 850 -7.93 5.02 40.62
CA GLY A 850 -6.80 4.26 41.16
C GLY A 850 -5.80 3.99 40.04
N GLY A 851 -4.63 4.65 40.07
CA GLY A 851 -3.62 4.53 39.04
C GLY A 851 -2.94 3.17 38.99
N TRP A 852 -2.07 3.03 37.99
CA TRP A 852 -1.16 1.90 37.81
C TRP A 852 -0.35 1.56 39.09
N LEU A 853 0.03 2.58 39.86
CA LEU A 853 0.81 2.46 41.11
C LEU A 853 0.04 1.85 42.29
N GLY A 854 -0.76 0.82 42.07
CA GLY A 854 -1.48 0.10 43.12
C GLY A 854 -0.62 -0.67 44.11
N VAL A 855 0.71 -0.51 44.15
CA VAL A 855 1.64 -1.20 45.06
C VAL A 855 2.27 -0.28 46.10
N PHE A 856 2.16 1.03 45.98
CA PHE A 856 2.65 1.93 47.03
C PHE A 856 1.53 2.33 48.02
N PRO A 857 1.82 2.30 49.33
CA PRO A 857 0.82 2.73 50.30
C PRO A 857 0.45 4.21 50.06
N LEU A 858 -0.84 4.43 50.01
CA LEU A 858 -1.50 5.73 49.96
C LEU A 858 -0.97 6.68 51.06
N THR A 859 0.04 7.46 50.77
CA THR A 859 0.61 8.40 51.74
C THR A 859 0.59 9.87 51.30
N SER A 860 -0.07 10.19 50.21
CA SER A 860 -0.29 11.62 49.90
C SER A 860 -1.75 12.03 50.11
N TRP A 861 -2.04 12.52 51.27
CA TRP A 861 -3.25 13.28 51.54
C TRP A 861 -3.10 14.65 50.85
N THR A 862 -3.97 14.93 49.88
CA THR A 862 -4.14 16.31 49.43
C THR A 862 -4.99 17.03 50.45
N ASP A 863 -4.81 18.36 50.62
CA ASP A 863 -5.55 19.21 51.55
C ASP A 863 -7.10 19.15 51.47
N HIS A 864 -7.60 18.41 50.47
CA HIS A 864 -9.03 18.21 50.18
C HIS A 864 -9.55 16.79 50.37
N GLY A 865 -8.78 15.89 50.98
CA GLY A 865 -9.25 14.54 51.41
C GLY A 865 -9.68 13.60 50.29
N MET A 866 -9.36 13.83 49.01
CA MET A 866 -9.63 12.89 47.93
C MET A 866 -8.45 11.95 47.68
N LEU A 867 -8.68 10.63 47.83
CA LEU A 867 -7.74 9.62 47.44
C LEU A 867 -7.68 9.60 45.92
N GLY A 868 -6.53 9.92 45.32
CA GLY A 868 -6.31 9.88 43.89
C GLY A 868 -4.88 9.47 43.55
N SER A 869 -4.66 9.07 42.32
CA SER A 869 -3.32 8.72 41.82
C SER A 869 -2.63 9.93 41.21
N PRO A 870 -1.37 10.18 41.57
CA PRO A 870 -0.59 11.24 40.94
C PRO A 870 -0.38 10.94 39.45
N ARG A 871 -0.50 11.95 38.62
CA ARG A 871 -0.24 11.92 37.17
C ARG A 871 0.74 13.01 36.82
N TYR A 872 1.54 12.74 35.81
CA TYR A 872 2.61 13.63 35.37
C TYR A 872 2.58 13.80 33.84
N GLY A 873 2.88 15.00 33.39
CA GLY A 873 3.21 15.20 31.99
C GLY A 873 4.52 14.48 31.65
N GLN A 874 4.47 13.49 30.79
CA GLN A 874 5.56 12.58 30.44
C GLN A 874 6.89 13.33 30.17
N CYS A 875 6.91 14.25 29.20
CA CYS A 875 8.11 14.97 28.82
C CYS A 875 8.56 16.01 29.86
N THR A 876 7.65 16.67 30.56
CA THR A 876 8.01 17.64 31.61
C THR A 876 8.60 16.95 32.85
N ARG A 877 8.11 15.74 33.19
CA ARG A 877 8.73 14.90 34.25
C ARG A 877 10.13 14.48 33.85
N TYR A 878 10.29 13.97 32.60
CA TYR A 878 11.59 13.61 32.05
C TYR A 878 12.58 14.78 32.11
N LEU A 879 12.19 15.97 31.62
CA LEU A 879 13.04 17.16 31.65
C LEU A 879 13.39 17.63 33.08
N ALA A 880 12.43 17.60 34.01
CA ALA A 880 12.67 17.98 35.41
C ALA A 880 13.66 17.03 36.10
N GLY A 881 13.67 15.75 35.71
CA GLY A 881 14.58 14.73 36.23
C GLY A 881 15.99 14.73 35.62
N LEU A 882 16.25 15.57 34.61
CA LEU A 882 17.56 15.60 33.96
C LEU A 882 18.67 16.05 34.92
N LYS A 883 19.78 15.34 34.84
CA LYS A 883 21.00 15.69 35.57
C LYS A 883 22.00 16.41 34.66
N ILE A 884 22.83 17.24 35.24
CA ILE A 884 23.93 17.94 34.53
C ILE A 884 24.85 16.89 33.90
N GLY A 885 25.21 17.09 32.64
CA GLY A 885 25.99 16.14 31.85
C GLY A 885 25.19 15.09 31.10
N GLN A 886 23.89 14.97 31.37
CA GLN A 886 23.02 14.04 30.67
C GLN A 886 22.74 14.51 29.23
N LYS A 887 22.81 13.58 28.31
CA LYS A 887 22.50 13.86 26.90
C LYS A 887 21.01 13.70 26.64
N VAL A 888 20.47 14.52 25.75
CA VAL A 888 19.04 14.54 25.37
C VAL A 888 18.94 14.57 23.85
N THR A 889 18.06 13.72 23.31
CA THR A 889 17.76 13.75 21.89
C THR A 889 16.71 14.81 21.59
N VAL A 890 17.05 15.73 20.68
CA VAL A 890 16.20 16.86 20.32
C VAL A 890 16.09 17.03 18.81
N SER A 891 15.06 17.72 18.35
CA SER A 891 14.85 18.17 16.97
C SER A 891 14.47 19.64 16.93
N ILE A 892 14.57 20.29 15.79
CA ILE A 892 14.11 21.67 15.61
C ILE A 892 12.80 21.66 14.83
N LYS A 893 11.80 22.37 15.36
CA LYS A 893 10.54 22.62 14.66
C LYS A 893 10.51 24.04 14.15
N PRO A 894 10.47 24.26 12.83
CA PRO A 894 10.29 25.59 12.25
C PRO A 894 9.01 26.26 12.73
N SER A 895 9.06 27.56 12.90
CA SER A 895 7.90 28.38 13.30
C SER A 895 7.59 29.46 12.27
N VAL A 896 6.30 29.80 12.18
CA VAL A 896 5.82 30.95 11.40
C VAL A 896 6.07 32.27 12.11
N MET A 897 6.35 32.23 13.43
CA MET A 897 6.69 33.43 14.21
C MET A 897 8.13 33.88 13.89
N LYS A 898 8.26 35.01 13.23
CA LYS A 898 9.54 35.62 12.88
C LYS A 898 9.52 37.11 13.25
N LEU A 899 10.69 37.68 13.44
CA LEU A 899 10.82 39.12 13.60
C LEU A 899 10.32 39.84 12.34
N PRO A 900 9.74 41.03 12.47
CA PRO A 900 9.46 41.87 11.33
C PRO A 900 10.73 42.12 10.51
N PRO A 901 10.65 42.21 9.20
CA PRO A 901 11.82 42.46 8.34
C PRO A 901 12.41 43.85 8.51
N ASP A 902 11.66 44.80 9.07
CA ASP A 902 12.09 46.15 9.40
C ASP A 902 12.26 46.30 10.90
N ASN A 903 13.48 46.59 11.37
CA ASN A 903 13.81 46.76 12.77
C ASN A 903 13.10 47.98 13.40
N MET A 904 12.55 48.89 12.60
CA MET A 904 11.79 50.04 13.09
C MET A 904 10.30 49.72 13.31
N GLN A 905 9.86 48.53 12.96
CA GLN A 905 8.47 48.15 13.14
C GLN A 905 8.17 47.83 14.61
N PRO A 906 7.17 48.47 15.21
CA PRO A 906 6.88 48.23 16.62
C PRO A 906 6.28 46.82 16.83
N ILE A 907 6.69 46.19 17.91
CA ILE A 907 6.23 44.86 18.33
C ILE A 907 5.46 45.00 19.66
N ILE A 908 4.25 44.45 19.68
CA ILE A 908 3.46 44.34 20.92
C ILE A 908 3.68 42.95 21.50
N MET A 909 4.16 42.88 22.70
CA MET A 909 4.52 41.66 23.40
C MET A 909 3.59 41.46 24.61
N ALA A 910 2.90 40.30 24.68
CA ALA A 910 2.10 39.94 25.86
C ALA A 910 2.47 38.51 26.28
N GLY A 911 2.90 38.30 27.49
CA GLY A 911 3.32 36.98 28.00
C GLY A 911 3.07 36.87 29.51
N LEU A 912 2.56 35.70 29.91
CA LEU A 912 2.34 35.35 31.31
C LEU A 912 3.02 34.01 31.61
N GLY A 913 3.75 33.90 32.72
CA GLY A 913 4.48 32.69 33.10
C GLY A 913 5.52 32.28 32.05
N THR A 914 5.52 31.00 31.61
CA THR A 914 6.43 30.52 30.56
C THR A 914 6.15 31.11 29.18
N GLY A 915 5.04 31.81 28.99
CA GLY A 915 4.76 32.56 27.74
C GLY A 915 5.67 33.77 27.54
N CYS A 916 6.41 34.22 28.57
CA CYS A 916 7.40 35.30 28.45
C CYS A 916 8.71 34.84 27.73
N VAL A 917 8.88 33.54 27.49
CA VAL A 917 10.07 32.94 26.85
C VAL A 917 10.36 33.58 25.50
N HIS A 918 9.33 33.82 24.71
CA HIS A 918 9.49 34.47 23.39
C HIS A 918 10.06 35.88 23.49
N TRP A 919 9.89 36.55 24.66
CA TRP A 919 10.33 37.92 24.88
C TRP A 919 11.82 38.01 25.15
N PHE A 920 12.34 37.14 26.01
CA PHE A 920 13.78 37.08 26.27
C PHE A 920 14.55 36.84 24.97
N HIS A 921 14.09 35.91 24.17
CA HIS A 921 14.65 35.58 22.86
C HIS A 921 14.67 36.77 21.89
N LEU A 922 13.61 37.60 21.91
CA LEU A 922 13.47 38.81 21.09
C LEU A 922 14.32 39.96 21.61
N ILE A 923 14.35 40.19 22.89
CA ILE A 923 15.10 41.32 23.52
C ILE A 923 16.61 41.07 23.31
N ASP A 924 17.09 39.85 23.51
CA ASP A 924 18.50 39.51 23.29
C ASP A 924 18.97 39.66 21.82
N SER A 925 18.06 39.76 20.90
CA SER A 925 18.37 39.94 19.48
C SER A 925 18.27 41.36 18.96
N ILE A 926 17.76 42.30 19.76
CA ILE A 926 17.55 43.71 19.37
C ILE A 926 18.71 44.59 19.83
N ASP A 927 19.46 44.17 20.86
CA ASP A 927 20.72 44.79 21.27
C ASP A 927 21.90 44.32 20.41
#